data_2255d0bccc8b245ca96c7ff60e37fe03
#
_entry.id   2255d0bccc8b245ca96c7ff60e37fe03
#
_cell.length_a   1.000
_cell.length_b   1.000
_cell.length_c   1.000
_cell.angle_alpha   90.00
_cell.angle_beta   90.00
_cell.angle_gamma   90.00
#
_symmetry.space_group_name_H-M   'P 1'
#
loop_
_entity.id
_entity.type
_entity.pdbx_description
1 polymer ?
#
loop_
_entity_poly.entity_id
_entity_poly.type
_entity_poly.pdbx_seq_one_letter_code
_entity_poly.pdbx_strand_id
1 'polypeptide(L)'
;MCKLFKKPVKKQSINQNNKEKEDFIMKINLFNIEEFIDINKLQEVTSPILFQRGDIPHPNGLISNQIFGITVKSRKNTFAYINLYGHFFHPHVYKAIRRMFRNVEKIIQGEQYYSLDKDGILVLDNENGQTGIEFLYDNWEKINWTKTDKALGMRNERVNLLKNFKKDEIFMKYLLVIPPFYRDIKTSSSGGETGELNKYYANAIRYAALLKDRDMFSFQLYQTNYNMQNLLVTIYDYFKTKLEKKHGILRKYLLGKNVDFCTRTVITAPSFHANKADELFIDFRHAGVPISQIITLCNPYIVRWIKEFFEKEVFSVKESAVVYDPLTDKAIQVKLNNPESIYTDKWISTMLDTYTRDPESRFNKIEIPVKDAKRKYYLQFTGKRYDATNKSEIASISGRPLTWTDILYLACEDVVKDKHVMITRYPLTDDFGIFFARIRTVSTVSTEPVMFNGRIYKWYPIIEFDIPYEKIATRFIDSMQFANGYLPGLNGDYDGDQTTAKIIYSQEANEECENIMNSPSYFVNADGKMIRAVEIEPIQTFYVMTKDPDKNSKIVPDSLVDEIINKKPEDFTLDYLVDILGNTVDSTNNRETNVVNAKYKSTDIVNIKKPYLKFTGQSTLGRLLYSKIIIEGCNMQEVIPYITSPIYEKTNTSNENKMSDAIKEKKISSADMYKYVDTRDWLGYELHAVITTSFTIGVLKKPKEVAALQKKLIAQNKKKLEAGDVKVAAEIEKELIDKTKEVLKDDIGMDLYNSGARGSVGNNLKNMNIMRGAVRNLATDSYDIIEGSLMDGLNKKNMAAHSNTILEGAYPKTIDTAISGYIAKELSAAMQTEVLDEKGSDCGSKRTLTVTIPKKYNEYIYRYIIENGKLICLTPDVIQKYVGKTVQMRSPMYCVGKNICNMCAGDDFYLINKKFIGLVATKVGTTCTNLNMKKFHSNLIKIQQLDLNDILL
;
A
#
# COMPACT_ATOMS: atom_id res chain seq x y z
N MET A 1 30.30 24.64 -0.64
CA MET A 1 29.16 25.22 0.08
C MET A 1 29.38 25.45 1.58
N CYS A 2 30.30 24.78 2.28
CA CYS A 2 30.50 24.96 3.74
C CYS A 2 31.31 26.16 4.19
N LYS A 3 31.80 27.03 3.31
CA LYS A 3 32.61 28.21 3.70
C LYS A 3 31.88 29.56 3.63
N LEU A 4 30.62 29.61 3.21
CA LEU A 4 29.82 30.84 3.09
C LEU A 4 28.93 31.15 4.32
N PHE A 5 28.86 30.22 5.26
CA PHE A 5 28.07 30.41 6.51
C PHE A 5 28.96 30.46 7.75
N LYS A 6 29.88 31.42 7.82
CA LYS A 6 30.59 31.74 9.04
C LYS A 6 30.36 33.21 9.42
N LYS A 7 29.21 33.46 10.05
CA LYS A 7 29.12 34.45 11.13
C LYS A 7 28.53 33.73 12.36
N PRO A 8 29.23 33.83 13.51
CA PRO A 8 28.74 33.16 14.71
C PRO A 8 27.52 33.91 15.25
N VAL A 9 26.43 33.13 15.46
CA VAL A 9 25.32 33.60 16.28
C VAL A 9 25.86 33.85 17.67
N LYS A 10 25.88 35.15 18.13
CA LYS A 10 26.20 35.50 19.51
C LYS A 10 25.19 34.79 20.41
N LYS A 11 25.68 33.88 21.27
CA LYS A 11 24.94 33.34 22.40
C LYS A 11 24.59 34.52 23.31
N GLN A 12 23.35 34.94 23.32
CA GLN A 12 22.81 35.76 24.41
C GLN A 12 22.51 34.84 25.59
N SER A 13 23.16 35.13 26.72
CA SER A 13 22.90 34.50 28.01
C SER A 13 21.46 34.76 28.43
N ILE A 14 20.76 33.67 28.71
CA ILE A 14 19.40 33.71 29.27
C ILE A 14 19.50 34.18 30.72
N ASN A 15 19.12 35.43 30.99
CA ASN A 15 18.79 35.91 32.33
C ASN A 15 17.32 35.54 32.60
N GLN A 16 17.15 34.63 33.54
CA GLN A 16 15.83 34.32 34.14
C GLN A 16 15.42 35.52 35.00
N ASN A 17 14.38 36.20 34.60
CA ASN A 17 13.34 36.84 35.43
C ASN A 17 12.62 37.92 34.63
N ASN A 18 11.46 37.58 34.07
CA ASN A 18 10.24 38.36 34.23
C ASN A 18 9.11 37.72 33.41
N LYS A 19 8.00 37.52 34.08
CA LYS A 19 6.73 37.04 33.54
C LYS A 19 6.19 38.08 32.55
N GLU A 20 6.28 37.78 31.27
CA GLU A 20 5.28 38.14 30.25
C GLU A 20 5.29 37.01 29.22
N LYS A 21 4.13 36.45 28.93
CA LYS A 21 3.93 35.52 27.84
C LYS A 21 4.18 36.26 26.54
N GLU A 22 5.43 36.35 26.11
CA GLU A 22 5.71 36.58 24.69
C GLU A 22 5.32 35.29 23.95
N ASP A 23 4.23 35.35 23.20
CA ASP A 23 3.95 34.38 22.16
C ASP A 23 5.19 34.29 21.30
N PHE A 24 5.78 33.10 21.25
CA PHE A 24 6.94 32.80 20.42
C PHE A 24 6.48 32.82 18.95
N ILE A 25 6.35 34.05 18.41
CA ILE A 25 6.08 34.23 16.98
C ILE A 25 7.38 33.91 16.25
N MET A 26 7.42 32.73 15.62
CA MET A 26 8.53 32.34 14.77
C MET A 26 8.60 33.31 13.59
N LYS A 27 9.54 34.27 13.66
CA LYS A 27 9.75 35.27 12.61
C LYS A 27 10.33 34.56 11.38
N ILE A 28 9.52 34.40 10.33
CA ILE A 28 9.99 33.93 9.03
C ILE A 28 10.58 35.13 8.29
N ASN A 29 11.88 35.10 8.02
CA ASN A 29 12.50 36.11 7.21
C ASN A 29 12.20 35.85 5.72
N LEU A 30 11.71 36.86 5.02
CA LEU A 30 11.62 36.80 3.56
C LEU A 30 13.05 36.92 3.01
N PHE A 31 13.35 36.02 2.05
CA PHE A 31 14.63 36.08 1.38
C PHE A 31 14.67 37.30 0.45
N ASN A 32 15.44 38.29 0.84
CA ASN A 32 15.81 39.40 -0.04
C ASN A 32 17.28 39.26 -0.43
N ILE A 33 17.56 39.34 -1.70
CA ILE A 33 18.87 39.11 -2.29
C ILE A 33 19.91 40.13 -1.75
N GLU A 34 19.49 41.36 -1.49
CA GLU A 34 20.33 42.43 -1.01
C GLU A 34 20.89 42.17 0.40
N GLU A 35 20.18 41.41 1.24
CA GLU A 35 20.65 41.07 2.60
C GLU A 35 21.67 39.93 2.62
N PHE A 36 21.63 39.04 1.66
CA PHE A 36 22.43 37.80 1.67
C PHE A 36 23.59 37.81 0.70
N ILE A 37 23.52 38.59 -0.36
CA ILE A 37 24.51 38.65 -1.43
C ILE A 37 24.87 40.11 -1.72
N ASP A 38 26.14 40.41 -1.68
CA ASP A 38 26.62 41.73 -2.12
C ASP A 38 26.43 41.82 -3.64
N ILE A 39 25.37 42.51 -4.04
CA ILE A 39 24.97 42.62 -5.46
C ILE A 39 26.06 43.31 -6.31
N ASN A 40 26.89 44.15 -5.69
CA ASN A 40 28.00 44.81 -6.36
C ASN A 40 29.11 43.82 -6.80
N LYS A 41 29.07 42.59 -6.27
CA LYS A 41 29.98 41.51 -6.69
C LYS A 41 29.41 40.61 -7.79
N LEU A 42 28.17 40.82 -8.16
CA LEU A 42 27.51 40.08 -9.22
C LEU A 42 27.49 40.89 -10.49
N GLN A 43 27.42 40.20 -11.65
CA GLN A 43 27.26 40.83 -12.94
C GLN A 43 25.79 40.80 -13.38
N GLU A 44 25.38 41.91 -14.04
CA GLU A 44 24.04 42.05 -14.59
C GLU A 44 23.90 41.26 -15.90
N VAL A 45 22.80 40.52 -16.06
CA VAL A 45 22.41 39.88 -17.30
C VAL A 45 21.41 40.78 -18.01
N THR A 46 21.79 41.30 -19.21
CA THR A 46 20.99 42.29 -19.92
C THR A 46 20.43 41.80 -21.24
N SER A 47 20.91 40.65 -21.76
CA SER A 47 20.43 40.11 -23.04
C SER A 47 19.56 38.85 -22.84
N PRO A 48 18.35 38.81 -23.45
CA PRO A 48 17.52 37.63 -23.47
C PRO A 48 17.99 36.55 -24.43
N ILE A 49 19.00 36.87 -25.27
CA ILE A 49 19.54 36.00 -26.30
C ILE A 49 20.57 35.05 -25.67
N LEU A 50 20.42 33.75 -25.93
CA LEU A 50 21.33 32.74 -25.39
C LEU A 50 22.62 32.62 -26.22
N PHE A 51 22.49 32.54 -27.53
CA PHE A 51 23.59 32.33 -28.46
C PHE A 51 23.60 33.45 -29.51
N GLN A 52 24.79 33.98 -29.87
CA GLN A 52 24.92 35.00 -30.91
C GLN A 52 24.91 34.41 -32.34
N ARG A 53 25.80 33.42 -32.57
CA ARG A 53 25.90 32.65 -33.80
C ARG A 53 26.32 31.23 -33.50
N GLY A 54 25.58 30.25 -34.00
CA GLY A 54 25.89 28.86 -33.73
C GLY A 54 25.85 28.59 -32.20
N ASP A 55 26.88 27.98 -31.67
CA ASP A 55 26.99 27.59 -30.24
C ASP A 55 27.75 28.62 -29.38
N ILE A 56 28.00 29.83 -29.90
CA ILE A 56 28.72 30.85 -29.13
C ILE A 56 27.77 31.59 -28.18
N PRO A 57 27.95 31.48 -26.88
CA PRO A 57 27.13 32.21 -25.91
C PRO A 57 27.16 33.71 -26.09
N HIS A 58 25.99 34.36 -25.93
CA HIS A 58 25.95 35.82 -25.97
C HIS A 58 26.72 36.43 -24.77
N PRO A 59 27.60 37.43 -24.94
CA PRO A 59 28.46 37.96 -23.86
C PRO A 59 27.69 38.46 -22.66
N ASN A 60 26.52 39.09 -22.84
CA ASN A 60 25.68 39.61 -21.75
C ASN A 60 24.41 38.75 -21.56
N GLY A 61 24.38 37.50 -22.04
CA GLY A 61 23.23 36.60 -22.00
C GLY A 61 23.23 35.67 -20.80
N LEU A 62 22.14 34.95 -20.65
CA LEU A 62 21.88 34.02 -19.55
C LEU A 62 22.88 32.86 -19.44
N ILE A 63 23.67 32.57 -20.47
CA ILE A 63 24.69 31.51 -20.49
C ILE A 63 26.07 32.02 -20.80
N SER A 64 26.28 33.35 -20.69
CA SER A 64 27.53 34.04 -20.99
C SER A 64 28.74 33.39 -20.33
N ASN A 65 29.81 33.22 -21.09
CA ASN A 65 31.11 32.79 -20.57
C ASN A 65 31.80 33.89 -19.77
N GLN A 66 31.51 35.18 -20.09
CA GLN A 66 32.07 36.31 -19.38
C GLN A 66 31.46 36.44 -17.98
N ILE A 67 30.15 36.25 -17.87
CA ILE A 67 29.41 36.38 -16.59
C ILE A 67 29.61 35.14 -15.73
N PHE A 68 29.46 33.95 -16.30
CA PHE A 68 29.41 32.71 -15.53
C PHE A 68 30.69 31.88 -15.56
N GLY A 69 31.68 32.31 -16.36
CA GLY A 69 32.90 31.57 -16.56
C GLY A 69 32.78 30.36 -17.50
N ILE A 70 33.94 29.76 -17.82
CA ILE A 70 34.06 28.66 -18.79
C ILE A 70 34.13 27.29 -18.10
N THR A 71 34.70 27.25 -16.87
CA THR A 71 34.90 25.97 -16.16
C THR A 71 33.61 25.43 -15.53
N VAL A 72 33.50 24.12 -15.38
CA VAL A 72 32.36 23.49 -14.70
C VAL A 72 32.21 24.05 -13.28
N LYS A 73 33.31 24.34 -12.59
CA LYS A 73 33.29 24.90 -11.24
C LYS A 73 32.68 26.30 -11.23
N SER A 74 33.08 27.18 -12.14
CA SER A 74 32.53 28.53 -12.24
C SER A 74 31.07 28.49 -12.63
N ARG A 75 30.70 27.69 -13.64
CA ARG A 75 29.30 27.53 -14.09
C ARG A 75 28.36 26.91 -13.06
N LYS A 76 28.88 26.26 -12.02
CA LYS A 76 28.10 25.76 -10.88
C LYS A 76 27.94 26.78 -9.76
N ASN A 77 28.86 27.71 -9.60
CA ASN A 77 28.94 28.55 -8.41
C ASN A 77 28.74 30.04 -8.68
N THR A 78 28.73 30.49 -9.94
CA THR A 78 28.60 31.93 -10.27
C THR A 78 27.13 32.27 -10.50
N PHE A 79 26.62 33.17 -9.67
CA PHE A 79 25.31 33.78 -9.81
C PHE A 79 25.42 35.11 -10.55
N ALA A 80 24.30 35.57 -11.06
CA ALA A 80 24.16 36.88 -11.71
C ALA A 80 22.82 37.49 -11.27
N TYR A 81 22.52 38.70 -11.72
CA TYR A 81 21.24 39.34 -11.41
C TYR A 81 20.64 40.01 -12.64
N ILE A 82 19.33 40.23 -12.58
CA ILE A 82 18.55 41.07 -13.51
C ILE A 82 18.04 42.26 -12.70
N ASN A 83 18.34 43.48 -13.15
CA ASN A 83 17.79 44.71 -12.56
C ASN A 83 16.34 44.84 -13.07
N LEU A 84 15.38 44.99 -12.16
CA LEU A 84 13.96 45.10 -12.50
C LEU A 84 13.53 46.51 -12.90
N TYR A 85 14.36 47.52 -12.64
CA TYR A 85 14.10 48.94 -12.89
C TYR A 85 12.78 49.47 -12.29
N GLY A 86 12.29 48.86 -11.20
CA GLY A 86 11.12 49.22 -10.45
C GLY A 86 11.04 48.46 -9.13
N HIS A 87 9.98 48.71 -8.36
CA HIS A 87 9.73 48.10 -7.07
C HIS A 87 8.62 47.02 -7.27
N PHE A 88 8.92 45.77 -7.00
CA PHE A 88 7.97 44.67 -7.17
C PHE A 88 7.76 43.92 -5.88
N PHE A 89 6.52 43.53 -5.58
CA PHE A 89 6.24 42.74 -4.39
C PHE A 89 6.97 41.41 -4.42
N HIS A 90 7.53 41.02 -3.27
CA HIS A 90 7.96 39.65 -3.08
C HIS A 90 6.78 38.70 -3.35
N PRO A 91 6.92 37.65 -4.16
CA PRO A 91 5.80 36.80 -4.61
C PRO A 91 4.93 36.23 -3.49
N HIS A 92 5.52 35.88 -2.35
CA HIS A 92 4.79 35.38 -1.18
C HIS A 92 3.87 36.46 -0.58
N VAL A 93 4.36 37.68 -0.47
CA VAL A 93 3.62 38.84 0.02
C VAL A 93 2.50 39.21 -0.97
N TYR A 94 2.82 39.28 -2.25
CA TYR A 94 1.83 39.56 -3.30
C TYR A 94 0.65 38.58 -3.25
N LYS A 95 0.91 37.28 -3.12
CA LYS A 95 -0.14 36.28 -2.96
C LYS A 95 -0.98 36.48 -1.71
N ALA A 96 -0.39 36.94 -0.60
CA ALA A 96 -1.14 37.23 0.61
C ALA A 96 -2.05 38.45 0.43
N ILE A 97 -1.52 39.53 -0.14
CA ILE A 97 -2.27 40.77 -0.42
C ILE A 97 -3.43 40.49 -1.38
N ARG A 98 -3.18 39.80 -2.48
CA ARG A 98 -4.18 39.44 -3.48
C ARG A 98 -5.37 38.67 -2.89
N ARG A 99 -5.13 37.82 -1.89
CA ARG A 99 -6.18 37.10 -1.17
C ARG A 99 -6.95 37.95 -0.18
N MET A 100 -6.38 39.05 0.28
CA MET A 100 -7.03 40.00 1.20
C MET A 100 -7.76 41.11 0.44
N PHE A 101 -7.15 41.61 -0.62
CA PHE A 101 -7.61 42.73 -1.44
C PHE A 101 -7.40 42.42 -2.91
N ARG A 102 -8.43 41.87 -3.58
CA ARG A 102 -8.35 41.44 -4.99
C ARG A 102 -8.07 42.59 -5.95
N ASN A 103 -8.54 43.80 -5.63
CA ASN A 103 -8.35 44.95 -6.50
C ASN A 103 -6.90 45.46 -6.57
N VAL A 104 -5.96 44.89 -5.79
CA VAL A 104 -4.53 45.20 -5.95
C VAL A 104 -4.04 44.94 -7.37
N GLU A 105 -4.58 43.93 -8.05
CA GLU A 105 -4.23 43.66 -9.46
C GLU A 105 -4.66 44.81 -10.37
N LYS A 106 -5.86 45.35 -10.16
CA LYS A 106 -6.40 46.46 -10.96
C LYS A 106 -5.63 47.77 -10.72
N ILE A 107 -5.12 47.98 -9.50
CA ILE A 107 -4.21 49.09 -9.21
C ILE A 107 -2.92 48.93 -9.98
N ILE A 108 -2.27 47.77 -9.93
CA ILE A 108 -1.01 47.55 -10.63
C ILE A 108 -1.16 47.68 -12.14
N GLN A 109 -2.31 47.25 -12.69
CA GLN A 109 -2.64 47.34 -14.11
C GLN A 109 -3.02 48.75 -14.56
N GLY A 110 -3.23 49.69 -13.62
CA GLY A 110 -3.70 51.02 -13.94
C GLY A 110 -5.17 51.13 -14.32
N GLU A 111 -5.98 50.10 -14.01
CA GLU A 111 -7.39 50.05 -14.33
C GLU A 111 -8.26 50.76 -13.28
N GLN A 112 -7.79 50.85 -12.04
CA GLN A 112 -8.52 51.51 -10.95
C GLN A 112 -7.56 52.43 -10.15
N TYR A 113 -8.07 53.60 -9.76
CA TYR A 113 -7.39 54.60 -8.99
C TYR A 113 -7.89 54.61 -7.56
N TYR A 114 -6.96 54.76 -6.61
CA TYR A 114 -7.27 54.69 -5.20
C TYR A 114 -6.58 55.86 -4.46
N SER A 115 -7.22 56.33 -3.41
CA SER A 115 -6.70 57.23 -2.42
C SER A 115 -6.70 56.57 -1.03
N LEU A 116 -5.98 57.13 -0.06
CA LEU A 116 -6.00 56.67 1.32
C LEU A 116 -6.90 57.60 2.13
N ASP A 117 -7.86 57.04 2.86
CA ASP A 117 -8.67 57.78 3.81
C ASP A 117 -7.87 58.16 5.07
N LYS A 118 -8.47 58.86 6.00
CA LYS A 118 -7.85 59.30 7.28
C LYS A 118 -7.39 58.10 8.13
N ASP A 119 -7.95 56.93 7.92
CA ASP A 119 -7.64 55.71 8.66
C ASP A 119 -6.61 54.79 7.93
N GLY A 120 -6.10 55.25 6.77
CA GLY A 120 -5.15 54.50 5.93
C GLY A 120 -5.81 53.40 5.11
N ILE A 121 -7.12 53.41 4.87
CA ILE A 121 -7.81 52.44 4.06
C ILE A 121 -7.80 52.88 2.58
N LEU A 122 -7.59 51.90 1.67
CA LEU A 122 -7.66 52.13 0.24
C LEU A 122 -9.10 52.31 -0.19
N VAL A 123 -9.45 53.48 -0.67
CA VAL A 123 -10.78 53.87 -1.18
C VAL A 123 -10.71 54.16 -2.67
N LEU A 124 -11.64 53.63 -3.45
CA LEU A 124 -11.73 53.87 -4.89
C LEU A 124 -12.00 55.36 -5.12
N ASP A 125 -11.14 56.01 -5.87
CA ASP A 125 -11.20 57.45 -6.17
C ASP A 125 -10.71 57.64 -7.59
N ASN A 126 -11.67 57.74 -8.50
CA ASN A 126 -11.37 57.92 -9.92
C ASN A 126 -11.02 59.34 -10.32
N GLU A 127 -11.22 60.36 -9.42
CA GLU A 127 -11.00 61.78 -9.75
C GLU A 127 -9.62 62.24 -9.26
N ASN A 128 -9.26 61.89 -8.01
CA ASN A 128 -8.01 62.35 -7.36
C ASN A 128 -7.11 61.20 -6.95
N GLY A 129 -7.51 59.96 -7.24
CA GLY A 129 -6.74 58.77 -6.82
C GLY A 129 -5.51 58.56 -7.64
N GLN A 130 -4.61 57.72 -7.14
CA GLN A 130 -3.38 57.29 -7.78
C GLN A 130 -3.48 55.78 -8.14
N THR A 131 -2.62 55.33 -9.03
CA THR A 131 -2.60 53.95 -9.49
C THR A 131 -1.15 53.48 -9.73
N GLY A 132 -0.97 52.21 -10.04
CA GLY A 132 0.29 51.59 -10.32
C GLY A 132 0.99 51.01 -9.08
N ILE A 133 2.08 50.28 -9.31
CA ILE A 133 2.83 49.60 -8.23
C ILE A 133 3.62 50.60 -7.39
N GLU A 134 4.09 51.69 -7.97
CA GLU A 134 4.81 52.75 -7.26
C GLU A 134 3.91 53.48 -6.24
N PHE A 135 2.61 53.69 -6.57
CA PHE A 135 1.65 54.20 -5.60
C PHE A 135 1.58 53.33 -4.33
N LEU A 136 1.55 52.01 -4.52
CA LEU A 136 1.54 51.05 -3.41
C LEU A 136 2.87 51.04 -2.65
N TYR A 137 3.99 51.22 -3.36
CA TYR A 137 5.31 51.30 -2.76
C TYR A 137 5.43 52.56 -1.91
N ASP A 138 5.06 53.72 -2.43
CA ASP A 138 5.20 55.02 -1.72
C ASP A 138 4.34 55.11 -0.49
N ASN A 139 3.17 54.51 -0.53
CA ASN A 139 2.19 54.53 0.55
C ASN A 139 2.16 53.29 1.41
N TRP A 140 3.11 52.35 1.25
CA TRP A 140 3.05 51.06 1.91
C TRP A 140 2.88 51.12 3.42
N GLU A 141 3.64 51.99 4.09
CA GLU A 141 3.60 52.13 5.56
C GLU A 141 2.33 52.80 6.06
N LYS A 142 1.65 53.55 5.21
CA LYS A 142 0.39 54.25 5.55
C LYS A 142 -0.82 53.36 5.36
N ILE A 143 -0.71 52.29 4.55
CA ILE A 143 -1.83 51.39 4.24
C ILE A 143 -2.21 50.53 5.43
N ASN A 144 -3.45 50.62 5.88
CA ASN A 144 -3.99 49.81 6.97
C ASN A 144 -4.67 48.55 6.45
N TRP A 145 -4.00 47.42 6.50
CA TRP A 145 -4.53 46.13 6.05
C TRP A 145 -5.51 45.45 7.03
N THR A 146 -5.73 46.05 8.21
CA THR A 146 -6.50 45.43 9.31
C THR A 146 -8.01 45.63 9.21
N LYS A 147 -8.46 46.74 8.64
CA LYS A 147 -9.89 47.07 8.59
C LYS A 147 -10.59 46.34 7.43
N THR A 148 -11.50 45.45 7.76
CA THR A 148 -12.61 45.02 6.95
C THR A 148 -13.71 44.41 7.81
N ASP A 149 -14.97 44.58 7.39
CA ASP A 149 -16.19 44.20 8.12
C ASP A 149 -16.42 42.67 8.22
N LYS A 150 -15.56 41.84 7.68
CA LYS A 150 -15.67 40.37 7.74
C LYS A 150 -14.34 39.70 8.11
N ALA A 151 -14.19 39.43 9.40
CA ALA A 151 -13.03 38.69 9.93
C ALA A 151 -13.12 37.19 9.59
N LEU A 152 -12.46 36.76 8.53
CA LEU A 152 -12.15 35.35 8.29
C LEU A 152 -10.83 35.00 9.02
N GLY A 153 -10.78 33.92 9.81
CA GLY A 153 -9.67 33.57 10.68
C GLY A 153 -8.29 33.59 10.02
N MET A 154 -8.13 33.14 8.78
CA MET A 154 -6.90 33.22 8.01
C MET A 154 -6.47 34.63 7.57
N ARG A 155 -7.32 35.64 7.72
CA ARG A 155 -6.98 37.03 7.39
C ARG A 155 -6.02 37.62 8.42
N ASN A 156 -6.28 37.36 9.70
CA ASN A 156 -5.42 37.87 10.80
C ASN A 156 -3.99 37.33 10.66
N GLU A 157 -3.81 36.09 10.25
CA GLU A 157 -2.48 35.51 9.98
C GLU A 157 -1.75 36.28 8.86
N ARG A 158 -2.47 36.61 7.78
CA ARG A 158 -1.89 37.38 6.66
C ARG A 158 -1.57 38.82 7.04
N VAL A 159 -2.45 39.45 7.81
CA VAL A 159 -2.18 40.80 8.33
C VAL A 159 -0.95 40.82 9.25
N ASN A 160 -0.84 39.83 10.14
CA ASN A 160 0.34 39.67 10.99
C ASN A 160 1.61 39.40 10.17
N LEU A 161 1.48 38.61 9.10
CA LEU A 161 2.58 38.39 8.16
C LEU A 161 3.07 39.71 7.57
N LEU A 162 2.16 40.58 7.08
CA LEU A 162 2.52 41.87 6.47
C LEU A 162 3.15 42.87 7.48
N LYS A 163 2.65 42.87 8.72
CA LYS A 163 3.17 43.73 9.78
C LYS A 163 4.59 43.36 10.25
N ASN A 164 4.97 42.10 10.06
CA ASN A 164 6.27 41.60 10.52
C ASN A 164 7.43 41.93 9.57
N PHE A 165 7.15 42.45 8.37
CA PHE A 165 8.18 42.75 7.37
C PHE A 165 8.31 44.27 7.14
N LYS A 166 9.54 44.72 6.96
CA LYS A 166 9.84 46.08 6.55
C LYS A 166 9.56 46.27 5.06
N LYS A 167 9.37 47.53 4.65
CA LYS A 167 9.12 47.92 3.25
C LYS A 167 10.18 47.35 2.31
N ASP A 168 11.46 47.44 2.65
CA ASP A 168 12.57 46.96 1.84
C ASP A 168 12.64 45.43 1.76
N GLU A 169 12.08 44.71 2.74
CA GLU A 169 11.94 43.23 2.70
C GLU A 169 10.81 42.79 1.80
N ILE A 170 9.78 43.63 1.65
CA ILE A 170 8.55 43.32 0.90
C ILE A 170 8.75 43.59 -0.59
N PHE A 171 9.50 44.60 -0.95
CA PHE A 171 9.70 45.00 -2.35
C PHE A 171 11.08 44.57 -2.85
N MET A 172 11.09 43.97 -4.02
CA MET A 172 12.26 43.47 -4.74
C MET A 172 12.66 44.46 -5.86
N LYS A 173 13.95 44.77 -5.97
CA LYS A 173 14.53 45.54 -7.08
C LYS A 173 15.35 44.69 -8.03
N TYR A 174 15.79 43.53 -7.58
CA TYR A 174 16.67 42.65 -8.32
C TYR A 174 16.14 41.24 -8.33
N LEU A 175 16.30 40.55 -9.44
CA LEU A 175 16.00 39.14 -9.59
C LEU A 175 17.30 38.33 -9.71
N LEU A 176 17.51 37.37 -8.81
CA LEU A 176 18.68 36.51 -8.85
C LEU A 176 18.60 35.51 -10.01
N VAL A 177 19.67 35.41 -10.77
CA VAL A 177 19.86 34.44 -11.83
C VAL A 177 20.77 33.32 -11.33
N ILE A 178 20.22 32.10 -11.18
CA ILE A 178 21.00 30.95 -10.73
C ILE A 178 22.01 30.50 -11.79
N PRO A 179 23.09 29.79 -11.39
CA PRO A 179 24.14 29.37 -12.32
C PRO A 179 23.61 28.53 -13.50
N PRO A 180 24.22 28.65 -14.71
CA PRO A 180 23.77 27.94 -15.92
C PRO A 180 23.72 26.41 -15.76
N PHE A 181 24.57 25.83 -14.90
CA PHE A 181 24.62 24.41 -14.66
C PHE A 181 23.28 23.83 -14.16
N TYR A 182 22.46 24.62 -13.49
CA TYR A 182 21.14 24.19 -12.94
C TYR A 182 19.97 24.58 -13.83
N ARG A 183 20.25 25.05 -15.03
CA ARG A 183 19.24 25.49 -16.00
C ARG A 183 19.36 24.68 -17.28
N ASP A 184 18.35 23.83 -17.56
CA ASP A 184 18.36 22.92 -18.69
C ASP A 184 18.49 23.65 -20.04
N ILE A 185 19.44 23.22 -20.86
CA ILE A 185 19.59 23.59 -22.27
C ILE A 185 19.68 22.27 -23.02
N LYS A 186 18.67 21.97 -23.82
CA LYS A 186 18.71 20.85 -24.76
C LYS A 186 19.09 21.39 -26.12
N THR A 187 20.23 21.00 -26.65
CA THR A 187 20.63 21.26 -28.01
C THR A 187 20.07 20.17 -28.92
N SER A 188 19.17 20.53 -29.85
CA SER A 188 18.72 19.63 -30.89
C SER A 188 19.32 20.09 -32.23
N SER A 189 19.37 19.21 -33.21
CA SER A 189 19.84 19.52 -34.58
C SER A 189 19.04 20.63 -35.29
N SER A 190 17.88 21.01 -34.77
CA SER A 190 16.98 22.06 -35.28
C SER A 190 17.01 23.37 -34.45
N GLY A 191 17.91 23.52 -33.49
CA GLY A 191 18.00 24.67 -32.56
C GLY A 191 17.85 24.26 -31.10
N GLY A 192 18.41 25.06 -30.20
CA GLY A 192 18.40 24.77 -28.77
C GLY A 192 17.01 24.93 -28.14
N GLU A 193 16.45 23.87 -27.61
CA GLU A 193 15.28 23.94 -26.76
C GLU A 193 15.72 24.33 -25.35
N THR A 194 15.22 25.46 -24.87
CA THR A 194 15.56 25.99 -23.55
C THR A 194 14.54 25.56 -22.51
N GLY A 195 15.01 25.12 -21.32
CA GLY A 195 14.14 24.84 -20.18
C GLY A 195 13.30 26.05 -19.78
N GLU A 196 12.19 25.81 -19.10
CA GLU A 196 11.21 26.83 -18.69
C GLU A 196 11.84 28.01 -17.94
N LEU A 197 12.78 27.76 -17.05
CA LEU A 197 13.42 28.80 -16.25
C LEU A 197 14.21 29.81 -17.11
N ASN A 198 14.88 29.36 -18.17
CA ASN A 198 15.55 30.25 -19.09
C ASN A 198 14.56 31.14 -19.86
N LYS A 199 13.40 30.60 -20.23
CA LYS A 199 12.31 31.38 -20.84
C LYS A 199 11.78 32.45 -19.89
N TYR A 200 11.60 32.11 -18.62
CA TYR A 200 11.17 33.08 -17.60
C TYR A 200 12.20 34.19 -17.41
N TYR A 201 13.47 33.87 -17.26
CA TYR A 201 14.52 34.88 -17.15
C TYR A 201 14.62 35.74 -18.41
N ALA A 202 14.51 35.16 -19.59
CA ALA A 202 14.52 35.92 -20.86
C ALA A 202 13.35 36.91 -20.93
N ASN A 203 12.16 36.52 -20.45
CA ASN A 203 11.01 37.42 -20.38
C ASN A 203 11.22 38.51 -19.34
N ALA A 204 11.82 38.19 -18.19
CA ALA A 204 12.15 39.18 -17.17
C ALA A 204 13.12 40.25 -17.74
N ILE A 205 14.14 39.83 -18.51
CA ILE A 205 15.07 40.76 -19.17
C ILE A 205 14.33 41.65 -20.17
N ARG A 206 13.40 41.09 -20.99
CA ARG A 206 12.61 41.90 -21.95
C ARG A 206 11.74 42.93 -21.23
N TYR A 207 11.03 42.55 -20.16
CA TYR A 207 10.23 43.49 -19.39
C TYR A 207 11.11 44.51 -18.66
N ALA A 208 12.28 44.14 -18.13
CA ALA A 208 13.22 45.04 -17.52
C ALA A 208 13.76 46.06 -18.52
N ALA A 209 14.06 45.63 -19.76
CA ALA A 209 14.49 46.52 -20.85
C ALA A 209 13.42 47.57 -21.17
N LEU A 210 12.13 47.15 -21.21
CA LEU A 210 11.03 48.09 -21.41
C LEU A 210 10.90 49.08 -20.24
N LEU A 211 10.99 48.61 -18.99
CA LEU A 211 10.87 49.45 -17.80
C LEU A 211 12.04 50.42 -17.63
N LYS A 212 13.19 50.15 -18.24
CA LYS A 212 14.35 51.04 -18.29
C LYS A 212 14.10 52.26 -19.15
N ASP A 213 13.33 52.10 -20.25
CA ASP A 213 12.94 53.15 -21.16
C ASP A 213 11.76 53.92 -20.56
N ARG A 214 12.03 55.17 -20.14
CA ARG A 214 11.01 55.99 -19.45
C ARG A 214 10.06 56.74 -20.39
N ASP A 215 10.25 56.61 -21.70
CA ASP A 215 9.39 57.29 -22.71
C ASP A 215 8.14 56.51 -23.06
N MET A 216 7.77 55.50 -22.28
CA MET A 216 6.57 54.68 -22.48
C MET A 216 5.28 55.40 -22.09
N PHE A 217 4.20 55.13 -22.81
CA PHE A 217 2.86 55.51 -22.41
C PHE A 217 2.48 54.86 -21.05
N SER A 218 1.82 55.60 -20.20
CA SER A 218 1.46 55.17 -18.83
C SER A 218 0.76 53.81 -18.83
N PHE A 219 -0.13 53.54 -19.80
CA PHE A 219 -0.83 52.24 -19.91
C PHE A 219 0.14 51.09 -20.17
N GLN A 220 1.12 51.30 -21.07
CA GLN A 220 2.13 50.25 -21.37
C GLN A 220 3.01 49.99 -20.15
N LEU A 221 3.36 51.02 -19.42
CA LEU A 221 4.12 50.93 -18.18
C LEU A 221 3.40 50.08 -17.11
N TYR A 222 2.13 50.34 -16.86
CA TYR A 222 1.32 49.62 -15.89
C TYR A 222 1.13 48.14 -16.31
N GLN A 223 0.86 47.89 -17.57
CA GLN A 223 0.75 46.53 -18.10
C GLN A 223 2.08 45.76 -18.01
N THR A 224 3.22 46.42 -18.27
CA THR A 224 4.55 45.83 -18.16
C THR A 224 4.86 45.51 -16.69
N ASN A 225 4.53 46.41 -15.76
CA ASN A 225 4.66 46.16 -14.32
C ASN A 225 3.83 44.98 -13.85
N TYR A 226 2.61 44.87 -14.31
CA TYR A 226 1.73 43.75 -13.98
C TYR A 226 2.26 42.41 -14.52
N ASN A 227 2.74 42.41 -15.77
CA ASN A 227 3.33 41.24 -16.39
C ASN A 227 4.63 40.81 -15.66
N MET A 228 5.46 41.76 -15.29
CA MET A 228 6.67 41.50 -14.50
C MET A 228 6.30 40.91 -13.12
N GLN A 229 5.33 41.48 -12.42
CA GLN A 229 4.89 40.99 -11.11
C GLN A 229 4.39 39.53 -11.20
N ASN A 230 3.59 39.22 -12.21
CA ASN A 230 3.11 37.85 -12.43
C ASN A 230 4.24 36.88 -12.83
N LEU A 231 5.19 37.35 -13.61
CA LEU A 231 6.36 36.56 -13.96
C LEU A 231 7.22 36.22 -12.74
N LEU A 232 7.41 37.18 -11.83
CA LEU A 232 8.10 36.93 -10.56
C LEU A 232 7.37 35.87 -9.71
N VAL A 233 6.02 35.90 -9.70
CA VAL A 233 5.21 34.86 -9.04
C VAL A 233 5.43 33.51 -9.71
N THR A 234 5.45 33.47 -11.03
CA THR A 234 5.68 32.24 -11.82
C THR A 234 7.06 31.64 -11.52
N ILE A 235 8.11 32.46 -11.49
CA ILE A 235 9.47 32.02 -11.14
C ILE A 235 9.52 31.50 -9.70
N TYR A 236 8.89 32.17 -8.76
CA TYR A 236 8.81 31.72 -7.37
C TYR A 236 8.09 30.36 -7.25
N ASP A 237 6.97 30.18 -7.96
CA ASP A 237 6.23 28.92 -7.96
C ASP A 237 7.01 27.79 -8.64
N TYR A 238 7.77 28.09 -9.67
CA TYR A 238 8.69 27.14 -10.29
C TYR A 238 9.68 26.60 -9.25
N PHE A 239 10.37 27.50 -8.49
CA PHE A 239 11.30 27.06 -7.45
C PHE A 239 10.60 26.33 -6.31
N LYS A 240 9.42 26.81 -5.91
CA LYS A 240 8.62 26.18 -4.88
C LYS A 240 8.26 24.75 -5.25
N THR A 241 7.79 24.50 -6.47
CA THR A 241 7.48 23.15 -6.96
C THR A 241 8.71 22.24 -7.01
N LYS A 242 9.89 22.78 -7.31
CA LYS A 242 11.14 22.00 -7.29
C LYS A 242 11.61 21.64 -5.88
N LEU A 243 11.21 22.41 -4.87
CA LEU A 243 11.63 22.22 -3.47
C LEU A 243 10.61 21.42 -2.65
N GLU A 244 9.30 21.66 -2.86
CA GLU A 244 8.24 21.13 -2.00
C GLU A 244 7.68 19.78 -2.49
N LYS A 245 6.86 19.17 -1.60
CA LYS A 245 6.14 17.91 -1.81
C LYS A 245 7.08 16.71 -2.01
N LYS A 246 6.50 15.53 -2.29
CA LYS A 246 7.26 14.28 -2.36
C LYS A 246 8.27 14.21 -3.52
N HIS A 247 8.05 14.98 -4.57
CA HIS A 247 8.94 15.05 -5.74
C HIS A 247 9.95 16.20 -5.68
N GLY A 248 9.82 17.08 -4.70
CA GLY A 248 10.76 18.19 -4.48
C GLY A 248 12.12 17.72 -3.97
N ILE A 249 13.14 18.54 -4.25
CA ILE A 249 14.54 18.24 -3.90
C ILE A 249 14.70 17.94 -2.41
N LEU A 250 13.99 18.67 -1.54
CA LEU A 250 14.10 18.47 -0.10
C LEU A 250 13.64 17.09 0.34
N ARG A 251 12.49 16.63 -0.14
CA ARG A 251 11.98 15.30 0.24
C ARG A 251 12.59 14.18 -0.56
N LYS A 252 12.77 14.37 -1.88
CA LYS A 252 13.27 13.31 -2.76
C LYS A 252 14.76 13.04 -2.61
N TYR A 253 15.59 14.07 -2.44
CA TYR A 253 17.04 13.93 -2.48
C TYR A 253 17.73 14.24 -1.16
N LEU A 254 17.17 15.10 -0.30
CA LEU A 254 17.79 15.43 0.98
C LEU A 254 17.26 14.54 2.11
N LEU A 255 15.94 14.40 2.23
CA LEU A 255 15.29 13.58 3.25
C LEU A 255 15.09 12.13 2.78
N GLY A 256 14.72 11.95 1.51
CA GLY A 256 14.61 10.64 0.90
C GLY A 256 16.01 10.07 0.63
N LYS A 257 16.32 8.92 1.25
CA LYS A 257 17.56 8.17 1.04
C LYS A 257 17.21 6.76 0.62
N ASN A 258 18.03 6.19 -0.24
CA ASN A 258 17.99 4.75 -0.45
C ASN A 258 18.45 4.07 0.84
N VAL A 259 17.69 3.08 1.27
CA VAL A 259 18.06 2.23 2.39
C VAL A 259 18.77 1.02 1.80
N ASP A 260 20.01 0.79 2.22
CA ASP A 260 20.78 -0.39 1.81
C ASP A 260 20.12 -1.66 2.37
N PHE A 261 20.34 -2.76 1.68
CA PHE A 261 19.82 -4.08 2.08
C PHE A 261 18.29 -4.13 2.19
N CYS A 262 17.64 -3.38 1.31
CA CYS A 262 16.20 -3.39 1.10
C CYS A 262 15.92 -3.67 -0.38
N THR A 263 14.79 -4.30 -0.64
CA THR A 263 14.33 -4.54 -1.99
C THR A 263 12.86 -4.15 -2.14
N ARG A 264 12.45 -3.92 -3.38
CA ARG A 264 11.07 -3.71 -3.77
C ARG A 264 10.77 -4.54 -5.00
N THR A 265 9.78 -5.41 -4.88
CA THR A 265 9.42 -6.34 -5.96
C THR A 265 7.91 -6.56 -6.03
N VAL A 266 7.47 -7.02 -7.20
CA VAL A 266 6.08 -7.43 -7.42
C VAL A 266 5.79 -8.67 -6.59
N ILE A 267 4.55 -8.81 -6.14
CA ILE A 267 4.05 -9.99 -5.44
C ILE A 267 3.23 -10.88 -6.37
N THR A 268 3.35 -12.19 -6.14
CA THR A 268 2.53 -13.21 -6.83
C THR A 268 2.04 -14.24 -5.82
N ALA A 269 0.95 -14.92 -6.16
CA ALA A 269 0.42 -15.99 -5.33
C ALA A 269 1.46 -17.13 -5.18
N PRO A 270 1.58 -17.73 -4.00
CA PRO A 270 2.36 -18.95 -3.83
C PRO A 270 1.68 -20.11 -4.53
N SER A 271 2.46 -21.14 -4.88
CA SER A 271 1.89 -22.43 -5.35
C SER A 271 1.33 -23.21 -4.16
N PHE A 272 0.10 -23.67 -4.28
CA PHE A 272 -0.55 -24.54 -3.30
C PHE A 272 -0.49 -26.03 -3.68
N HIS A 273 0.16 -26.39 -4.78
CA HIS A 273 0.23 -27.78 -5.28
C HIS A 273 1.02 -28.69 -4.35
N ALA A 274 0.40 -29.01 -3.21
CA ALA A 274 0.90 -29.94 -2.22
C ALA A 274 -0.17 -31.00 -1.92
N ASN A 275 0.28 -32.25 -1.75
CA ASN A 275 -0.66 -33.34 -1.44
C ASN A 275 -1.18 -33.26 0.00
N LYS A 276 -0.42 -32.61 0.89
CA LYS A 276 -0.79 -32.36 2.28
C LYS A 276 -0.51 -30.91 2.67
N ALA A 277 -1.22 -30.42 3.66
CA ALA A 277 -1.06 -29.04 4.16
C ALA A 277 0.34 -28.76 4.72
N ASP A 278 0.99 -29.74 5.35
CA ASP A 278 2.33 -29.62 5.90
C ASP A 278 3.46 -29.71 4.85
N GLU A 279 3.12 -29.99 3.60
CA GLU A 279 4.04 -30.02 2.46
C GLU A 279 4.06 -28.71 1.68
N LEU A 280 3.35 -27.69 2.11
CA LEU A 280 3.35 -26.37 1.45
C LEU A 280 4.76 -25.77 1.42
N PHE A 281 5.23 -25.45 0.22
CA PHE A 281 6.54 -24.83 0.06
C PHE A 281 6.58 -23.44 0.68
N ILE A 282 5.55 -22.63 0.50
CA ILE A 282 5.36 -21.32 1.14
C ILE A 282 4.14 -21.43 2.07
N ASP A 283 4.38 -21.78 3.30
CA ASP A 283 3.39 -21.76 4.37
C ASP A 283 3.21 -20.35 4.94
N PHE A 284 2.29 -20.19 5.89
CA PHE A 284 2.00 -18.88 6.47
C PHE A 284 3.15 -18.29 7.31
N ARG A 285 4.14 -19.09 7.74
CA ARG A 285 5.34 -18.61 8.45
C ARG A 285 6.43 -18.12 7.51
N HIS A 286 6.36 -18.46 6.22
CA HIS A 286 7.44 -18.21 5.27
C HIS A 286 7.01 -17.22 4.18
N ALA A 287 8.01 -16.47 3.70
CA ALA A 287 7.92 -15.70 2.48
C ALA A 287 8.94 -16.23 1.47
N GLY A 288 8.50 -16.50 0.27
CA GLY A 288 9.35 -16.87 -0.85
C GLY A 288 10.04 -15.62 -1.41
N VAL A 289 11.35 -15.56 -1.25
CA VAL A 289 12.16 -14.43 -1.73
C VAL A 289 13.05 -14.92 -2.87
N PRO A 290 12.99 -14.30 -4.05
CA PRO A 290 13.82 -14.72 -5.19
C PRO A 290 15.31 -14.53 -4.93
N ILE A 291 16.14 -15.38 -5.53
CA ILE A 291 17.61 -15.27 -5.44
C ILE A 291 18.08 -13.85 -5.81
N SER A 292 17.54 -13.27 -6.88
CA SER A 292 17.87 -11.90 -7.32
C SER A 292 17.64 -10.83 -6.24
N GLN A 293 16.62 -11.03 -5.41
CA GLN A 293 16.29 -10.12 -4.30
C GLN A 293 17.13 -10.44 -3.06
N ILE A 294 17.38 -11.71 -2.76
CA ILE A 294 18.28 -12.11 -1.65
C ILE A 294 19.68 -11.57 -1.89
N ILE A 295 20.18 -11.60 -3.13
CA ILE A 295 21.45 -10.95 -3.50
C ILE A 295 21.45 -9.47 -3.10
N THR A 296 20.39 -8.74 -3.38
CA THR A 296 20.27 -7.33 -3.00
C THR A 296 20.20 -7.13 -1.48
N LEU A 297 19.46 -7.99 -0.79
CA LEU A 297 19.28 -7.95 0.66
C LEU A 297 20.56 -8.33 1.42
N CYS A 298 21.35 -9.26 0.90
CA CYS A 298 22.44 -9.94 1.62
C CYS A 298 23.78 -9.88 0.89
N ASN A 299 24.00 -8.94 -0.04
CA ASN A 299 25.17 -8.91 -0.91
C ASN A 299 26.50 -9.21 -0.21
N PRO A 300 26.91 -8.53 0.88
CA PRO A 300 28.20 -8.79 1.52
C PRO A 300 28.32 -10.22 2.08
N TYR A 301 27.22 -10.76 2.58
CA TYR A 301 27.20 -12.11 3.16
C TYR A 301 27.32 -13.17 2.07
N ILE A 302 26.66 -12.95 0.91
CA ILE A 302 26.74 -13.85 -0.24
C ILE A 302 28.16 -13.81 -0.83
N VAL A 303 28.76 -12.63 -0.99
CA VAL A 303 30.15 -12.49 -1.46
C VAL A 303 31.11 -13.26 -0.55
N ARG A 304 30.98 -13.09 0.76
CA ARG A 304 31.77 -13.82 1.74
C ARG A 304 31.55 -15.33 1.65
N TRP A 305 30.29 -15.75 1.57
CA TRP A 305 29.94 -17.17 1.46
C TRP A 305 30.57 -17.81 0.22
N ILE A 306 30.45 -17.15 -0.95
CA ILE A 306 31.06 -17.64 -2.19
C ILE A 306 32.58 -17.74 -2.07
N LYS A 307 33.23 -16.77 -1.45
CA LYS A 307 34.71 -16.85 -1.19
C LYS A 307 35.08 -18.06 -0.34
N GLU A 308 34.40 -18.23 0.79
CA GLU A 308 34.63 -19.35 1.68
C GLU A 308 34.33 -20.69 0.99
N PHE A 309 33.33 -20.75 0.15
CA PHE A 309 33.02 -21.93 -0.64
C PHE A 309 34.12 -22.25 -1.65
N PHE A 310 34.59 -21.26 -2.40
CA PHE A 310 35.70 -21.47 -3.33
C PHE A 310 36.97 -21.91 -2.60
N GLU A 311 37.29 -21.26 -1.50
CA GLU A 311 38.53 -21.56 -0.72
C GLU A 311 38.51 -22.97 -0.09
N LYS A 312 37.38 -23.35 0.52
CA LYS A 312 37.27 -24.57 1.32
C LYS A 312 36.88 -25.79 0.51
N GLU A 313 35.92 -25.60 -0.43
CA GLU A 313 35.29 -26.73 -1.12
C GLU A 313 35.85 -26.96 -2.52
N VAL A 314 36.25 -25.88 -3.23
CA VAL A 314 36.72 -25.97 -4.60
C VAL A 314 38.23 -26.09 -4.65
N PHE A 315 38.95 -25.24 -3.92
CA PHE A 315 40.42 -25.15 -3.92
C PHE A 315 41.04 -25.69 -2.64
N SER A 316 40.43 -26.72 -2.06
CA SER A 316 40.84 -27.32 -0.79
C SER A 316 42.29 -27.90 -0.82
N VAL A 317 42.76 -28.28 -2.00
CA VAL A 317 44.14 -28.59 -2.24
C VAL A 317 44.74 -27.43 -3.02
N LYS A 318 45.64 -26.67 -2.38
CA LYS A 318 46.31 -25.52 -3.01
C LYS A 318 46.65 -25.82 -4.46
N GLU A 319 46.18 -25.02 -5.39
CA GLU A 319 46.48 -25.04 -6.81
C GLU A 319 45.72 -26.09 -7.67
N SER A 320 44.79 -26.88 -7.14
CA SER A 320 44.04 -27.82 -7.98
C SER A 320 42.53 -27.76 -7.72
N ALA A 321 41.73 -27.98 -8.75
CA ALA A 321 40.26 -28.10 -8.65
C ALA A 321 39.75 -29.28 -9.47
N VAL A 322 38.59 -29.81 -9.07
CA VAL A 322 37.86 -30.79 -9.87
C VAL A 322 36.94 -30.01 -10.84
N VAL A 323 37.17 -30.21 -12.12
CA VAL A 323 36.43 -29.53 -13.19
C VAL A 323 35.79 -30.53 -14.14
N TYR A 324 34.72 -30.14 -14.75
CA TYR A 324 34.06 -30.88 -15.83
C TYR A 324 34.74 -30.52 -17.16
N ASP A 325 35.14 -31.57 -17.90
CA ASP A 325 35.68 -31.45 -19.23
C ASP A 325 34.58 -31.77 -20.27
N PRO A 326 34.11 -30.82 -21.03
CA PRO A 326 32.99 -30.99 -21.97
C PRO A 326 33.34 -31.94 -23.15
N LEU A 327 34.62 -32.21 -23.43
CA LEU A 327 35.00 -33.12 -24.51
C LEU A 327 34.99 -34.59 -24.09
N THR A 328 35.36 -34.84 -22.85
CA THR A 328 35.46 -36.21 -22.34
C THR A 328 34.20 -36.61 -21.52
N ASP A 329 33.33 -35.64 -21.25
CA ASP A 329 32.15 -35.80 -20.38
C ASP A 329 32.52 -36.39 -18.99
N LYS A 330 33.67 -36.00 -18.48
CA LYS A 330 34.19 -36.53 -17.22
C LYS A 330 34.69 -35.42 -16.31
N ALA A 331 34.66 -35.69 -15.01
CA ALA A 331 35.35 -34.91 -14.02
C ALA A 331 36.85 -35.20 -14.06
N ILE A 332 37.65 -34.15 -14.13
CA ILE A 332 39.09 -34.24 -14.09
C ILE A 332 39.65 -33.29 -13.04
N GLN A 333 40.80 -33.66 -12.44
CA GLN A 333 41.51 -32.78 -11.55
C GLN A 333 42.54 -31.97 -12.37
N VAL A 334 42.45 -30.64 -12.27
CA VAL A 334 43.35 -29.72 -12.99
C VAL A 334 44.13 -28.87 -12.03
N LYS A 335 45.38 -28.56 -12.39
CA LYS A 335 46.21 -27.62 -11.64
C LYS A 335 45.88 -26.19 -12.06
N LEU A 336 45.71 -25.32 -11.07
CA LEU A 336 45.36 -23.92 -11.29
C LEU A 336 46.50 -23.00 -10.96
N ASN A 337 46.67 -21.93 -11.74
CA ASN A 337 47.57 -20.87 -11.42
C ASN A 337 46.80 -19.75 -10.73
N ASN A 338 47.29 -19.38 -9.53
CA ASN A 338 46.75 -18.24 -8.77
C ASN A 338 45.25 -18.32 -8.58
N PRO A 339 44.71 -19.33 -7.85
CA PRO A 339 43.27 -19.49 -7.63
C PRO A 339 42.61 -18.24 -7.02
N GLU A 340 43.34 -17.48 -6.19
CA GLU A 340 42.82 -16.27 -5.53
C GLU A 340 42.39 -15.19 -6.51
N SER A 341 42.92 -15.18 -7.76
CA SER A 341 42.53 -14.23 -8.78
C SER A 341 41.12 -14.48 -9.32
N ILE A 342 40.56 -15.67 -9.10
CA ILE A 342 39.24 -16.07 -9.63
C ILE A 342 38.12 -15.60 -8.69
N TYR A 343 38.34 -15.59 -7.37
CA TYR A 343 37.31 -15.25 -6.38
C TYR A 343 37.54 -13.91 -5.68
N THR A 344 38.05 -12.93 -6.43
CA THR A 344 38.15 -11.55 -5.92
C THR A 344 36.74 -10.94 -5.69
N ASP A 345 36.61 -10.06 -4.68
CA ASP A 345 35.37 -9.35 -4.40
C ASP A 345 34.78 -8.67 -5.63
N LYS A 346 35.62 -8.05 -6.44
CA LYS A 346 35.23 -7.40 -7.68
C LYS A 346 34.63 -8.37 -8.68
N TRP A 347 35.25 -9.54 -8.85
CA TRP A 347 34.75 -10.55 -9.79
C TRP A 347 33.40 -11.10 -9.33
N ILE A 348 33.29 -11.49 -8.05
CA ILE A 348 32.06 -12.01 -7.47
C ILE A 348 30.96 -10.94 -7.59
N SER A 349 31.21 -9.69 -7.18
CA SER A 349 30.22 -8.62 -7.27
C SER A 349 29.76 -8.36 -8.71
N THR A 350 30.68 -8.44 -9.69
CA THR A 350 30.30 -8.31 -11.10
C THR A 350 29.37 -9.44 -11.54
N MET A 351 29.64 -10.67 -11.08
CA MET A 351 28.77 -11.82 -11.40
C MET A 351 27.42 -11.72 -10.73
N LEU A 352 27.35 -11.24 -9.48
CA LEU A 352 26.08 -11.00 -8.78
C LEU A 352 25.24 -9.93 -9.50
N ASP A 353 25.87 -8.85 -9.92
CA ASP A 353 25.21 -7.79 -10.70
C ASP A 353 24.69 -8.31 -12.04
N THR A 354 25.49 -9.14 -12.73
CA THR A 354 25.10 -9.75 -14.00
C THR A 354 23.91 -10.70 -13.80
N TYR A 355 23.99 -11.60 -12.82
CA TYR A 355 22.90 -12.53 -12.49
C TYR A 355 21.57 -11.81 -12.20
N THR A 356 21.64 -10.70 -11.48
CA THR A 356 20.44 -9.93 -11.09
C THR A 356 19.80 -9.26 -12.30
N ARG A 357 20.60 -8.75 -13.25
CA ARG A 357 20.14 -7.96 -14.38
C ARG A 357 19.80 -8.76 -15.62
N ASP A 358 20.51 -9.85 -15.84
CA ASP A 358 20.42 -10.67 -17.04
C ASP A 358 19.98 -12.10 -16.75
N PRO A 359 18.71 -12.46 -17.02
CA PRO A 359 18.20 -13.81 -16.79
C PRO A 359 18.95 -14.89 -17.57
N GLU A 360 19.52 -14.59 -18.75
CA GLU A 360 20.28 -15.58 -19.53
C GLU A 360 21.56 -16.00 -18.79
N SER A 361 22.19 -15.08 -18.08
CA SER A 361 23.40 -15.38 -17.32
C SER A 361 23.20 -16.40 -16.21
N ARG A 362 21.95 -16.64 -15.79
CA ARG A 362 21.58 -17.56 -14.71
C ARG A 362 21.84 -19.02 -15.07
N PHE A 363 21.91 -19.35 -16.37
CA PHE A 363 22.26 -20.68 -16.88
C PHE A 363 23.77 -20.86 -17.13
N ASN A 364 24.55 -19.77 -17.04
CA ASN A 364 25.96 -19.83 -17.31
C ASN A 364 26.66 -20.77 -16.32
N LYS A 365 27.39 -21.73 -16.89
CA LYS A 365 28.27 -22.63 -16.15
C LYS A 365 29.43 -21.83 -15.59
N ILE A 366 29.90 -22.20 -14.41
CA ILE A 366 30.99 -21.49 -13.77
C ILE A 366 32.29 -21.92 -14.43
N GLU A 367 32.86 -21.03 -15.22
CA GLU A 367 34.12 -21.27 -15.94
C GLU A 367 35.32 -21.14 -15.00
N ILE A 368 36.18 -22.12 -15.00
CA ILE A 368 37.46 -22.13 -14.27
C ILE A 368 38.61 -21.92 -15.24
N PRO A 369 39.36 -20.82 -15.13
CA PRO A 369 40.53 -20.60 -15.98
C PRO A 369 41.63 -21.56 -15.64
N VAL A 370 42.04 -22.40 -16.58
CA VAL A 370 43.14 -23.32 -16.48
C VAL A 370 44.29 -22.80 -17.32
N LYS A 371 45.53 -22.80 -16.75
CA LYS A 371 46.72 -22.34 -17.47
C LYS A 371 46.94 -23.15 -18.72
N ASP A 372 47.27 -22.45 -19.82
CA ASP A 372 47.61 -23.03 -21.12
C ASP A 372 46.50 -23.93 -21.73
N ALA A 373 45.29 -23.87 -21.21
CA ALA A 373 44.19 -24.62 -21.74
C ALA A 373 43.65 -24.01 -23.04
N LYS A 374 43.62 -24.83 -24.09
CA LYS A 374 42.99 -24.45 -25.39
C LYS A 374 41.46 -24.51 -25.37
N ARG A 375 40.86 -24.86 -24.25
CA ARG A 375 39.40 -25.07 -24.07
C ARG A 375 38.90 -24.62 -22.72
N LYS A 376 37.57 -24.47 -22.60
CA LYS A 376 36.88 -24.08 -21.37
C LYS A 376 36.66 -25.29 -20.48
N TYR A 377 36.90 -25.11 -19.19
CA TYR A 377 36.57 -26.06 -18.14
C TYR A 377 35.55 -25.46 -17.19
N TYR A 378 34.65 -26.28 -16.70
CA TYR A 378 33.60 -25.84 -15.82
C TYR A 378 33.68 -26.47 -14.46
N LEU A 379 33.30 -25.70 -13.42
CA LEU A 379 33.27 -26.22 -12.06
C LEU A 379 32.27 -27.38 -11.96
N GLN A 380 32.69 -28.48 -11.34
CA GLN A 380 31.83 -29.59 -11.03
C GLN A 380 31.68 -29.77 -9.53
N PHE A 381 30.47 -29.96 -9.06
CA PHE A 381 30.20 -30.23 -7.66
C PHE A 381 30.35 -31.73 -7.37
N THR A 382 31.14 -32.09 -6.36
CA THR A 382 31.47 -33.49 -6.02
C THR A 382 30.53 -34.08 -4.95
N GLY A 383 29.54 -33.32 -4.46
CA GLY A 383 28.61 -33.77 -3.44
C GLY A 383 29.14 -33.86 -2.01
N LYS A 384 30.42 -33.51 -1.79
CA LYS A 384 31.05 -33.64 -0.47
C LYS A 384 30.63 -32.61 0.58
N ARG A 385 30.02 -31.50 0.17
CA ARG A 385 29.72 -30.41 1.08
C ARG A 385 28.53 -30.67 2.00
N TYR A 386 27.56 -31.41 1.53
CA TYR A 386 26.39 -31.71 2.34
C TYR A 386 26.68 -32.95 3.14
N ASP A 387 26.94 -32.73 4.38
CA ASP A 387 27.22 -33.66 5.47
C ASP A 387 27.43 -35.13 5.11
N ALA A 388 28.43 -35.74 5.72
CA ALA A 388 28.75 -37.13 5.58
C ALA A 388 27.56 -38.09 5.85
N THR A 389 26.52 -37.62 6.54
CA THR A 389 25.33 -38.39 6.86
C THR A 389 24.27 -38.39 5.72
N ASN A 390 24.33 -37.44 4.75
CA ASN A 390 23.24 -37.24 3.77
C ASN A 390 23.72 -37.08 2.33
N LYS A 391 24.56 -37.97 1.87
CA LYS A 391 25.10 -37.98 0.49
C LYS A 391 24.04 -38.04 -0.61
N SER A 392 22.81 -38.46 -0.31
CA SER A 392 21.70 -38.57 -1.25
C SER A 392 21.00 -37.26 -1.55
N GLU A 393 21.15 -36.22 -0.74
CA GLU A 393 20.34 -34.98 -0.83
C GLU A 393 20.72 -34.06 -2.00
N ILE A 394 21.87 -34.25 -2.58
CA ILE A 394 22.34 -33.48 -3.74
C ILE A 394 22.66 -34.35 -4.94
N ALA A 395 22.08 -35.52 -4.98
CA ALA A 395 22.27 -36.44 -6.11
C ALA A 395 21.88 -35.81 -7.45
N SER A 396 20.87 -34.93 -7.46
CA SER A 396 20.38 -34.22 -8.65
C SER A 396 21.39 -33.24 -9.27
N ILE A 397 22.32 -32.71 -8.47
CA ILE A 397 23.34 -31.76 -8.96
C ILE A 397 24.75 -32.39 -9.03
N SER A 398 24.89 -33.56 -8.47
CA SER A 398 26.14 -34.33 -8.48
C SER A 398 26.43 -34.86 -9.89
N GLY A 399 27.61 -34.61 -10.38
CA GLY A 399 28.06 -35.14 -11.69
C GLY A 399 27.78 -34.25 -12.90
N ARG A 400 27.15 -33.07 -12.75
CA ARG A 400 27.00 -32.09 -13.83
C ARG A 400 27.78 -30.80 -13.53
N PRO A 401 28.11 -29.99 -14.56
CA PRO A 401 28.67 -28.66 -14.35
C PRO A 401 27.74 -27.78 -13.52
N LEU A 402 28.33 -27.04 -12.56
CA LEU A 402 27.59 -26.08 -11.76
C LEU A 402 27.32 -24.82 -12.54
N THR A 403 26.08 -24.32 -12.38
CA THR A 403 25.65 -23.00 -12.85
C THR A 403 25.73 -21.96 -11.74
N TRP A 404 25.63 -20.69 -12.09
CA TRP A 404 25.50 -19.63 -11.10
C TRP A 404 24.25 -19.77 -10.26
N THR A 405 23.13 -20.25 -10.82
CA THR A 405 21.92 -20.53 -10.05
C THR A 405 22.16 -21.57 -8.96
N ASP A 406 22.91 -22.63 -9.23
CA ASP A 406 23.23 -23.65 -8.20
C ASP A 406 23.97 -23.06 -7.01
N ILE A 407 25.07 -22.33 -7.29
CA ILE A 407 25.88 -21.75 -6.20
C ILE A 407 25.12 -20.68 -5.44
N LEU A 408 24.40 -19.83 -6.15
CA LEU A 408 23.62 -18.76 -5.53
C LEU A 408 22.43 -19.30 -4.72
N TYR A 409 21.78 -20.37 -5.20
CA TYR A 409 20.76 -21.05 -4.40
C TYR A 409 21.34 -21.56 -3.08
N LEU A 410 22.48 -22.27 -3.12
CA LEU A 410 23.13 -22.77 -1.91
C LEU A 410 23.58 -21.64 -0.98
N ALA A 411 24.18 -20.60 -1.55
CA ALA A 411 24.59 -19.42 -0.79
C ALA A 411 23.40 -18.71 -0.13
N CYS A 412 22.30 -18.52 -0.86
CA CYS A 412 21.09 -17.90 -0.34
C CYS A 412 20.50 -18.74 0.79
N GLU A 413 20.34 -20.06 0.61
CA GLU A 413 19.79 -20.96 1.64
C GLU A 413 20.60 -20.89 2.95
N ASP A 414 21.94 -20.90 2.86
CA ASP A 414 22.78 -20.82 4.05
C ASP A 414 22.76 -19.42 4.70
N VAL A 415 22.76 -18.36 3.89
CA VAL A 415 22.82 -16.98 4.38
C VAL A 415 21.49 -16.55 5.03
N VAL A 416 20.35 -16.99 4.49
CA VAL A 416 19.04 -16.64 5.02
C VAL A 416 18.52 -17.60 6.09
N LYS A 417 19.24 -18.68 6.34
CA LYS A 417 18.89 -19.64 7.38
C LYS A 417 18.66 -18.90 8.72
N ASP A 418 17.56 -19.18 9.36
CA ASP A 418 17.16 -18.56 10.64
C ASP A 418 17.01 -17.02 10.58
N LYS A 419 16.87 -16.44 9.37
CA LYS A 419 16.62 -15.02 9.17
C LYS A 419 15.17 -14.75 8.87
N HIS A 420 14.73 -13.57 9.32
CA HIS A 420 13.40 -13.03 9.02
C HIS A 420 13.51 -11.88 8.03
N VAL A 421 12.45 -11.69 7.29
CA VAL A 421 12.24 -10.53 6.44
C VAL A 421 11.04 -9.74 6.95
N MET A 422 11.20 -8.43 7.04
CA MET A 422 10.10 -7.50 7.27
C MET A 422 9.53 -7.06 5.93
N ILE A 423 8.26 -7.35 5.69
CA ILE A 423 7.58 -7.05 4.43
C ILE A 423 6.53 -5.98 4.67
N THR A 424 6.47 -4.99 3.76
CA THR A 424 5.48 -3.91 3.82
C THR A 424 4.96 -3.55 2.44
N ARG A 425 3.70 -3.11 2.37
CA ARG A 425 3.11 -2.47 1.18
C ARG A 425 2.69 -1.05 1.52
N TYR A 426 3.02 -0.11 0.64
CA TYR A 426 2.56 1.27 0.76
C TYR A 426 1.32 1.54 -0.10
N PRO A 427 0.35 2.37 0.39
CA PRO A 427 0.40 3.14 1.64
C PRO A 427 0.20 2.27 2.87
N LEU A 428 0.94 2.57 3.93
CA LEU A 428 0.78 1.93 5.22
C LEU A 428 -0.38 2.60 5.96
N THR A 429 -1.51 1.92 6.04
CA THR A 429 -2.75 2.44 6.64
C THR A 429 -3.01 1.88 8.04
N ASP A 430 -2.38 0.74 8.34
CA ASP A 430 -2.54 0.02 9.60
C ASP A 430 -1.22 -0.68 9.94
N ASP A 431 -1.05 -1.13 11.19
CA ASP A 431 0.09 -1.94 11.63
C ASP A 431 0.16 -3.32 10.95
N PHE A 432 -0.94 -3.78 10.37
CA PHE A 432 -0.99 -5.02 9.59
C PHE A 432 -0.46 -4.89 8.16
N GLY A 433 -0.21 -3.68 7.71
CA GLY A 433 0.54 -3.42 6.49
C GLY A 433 2.04 -3.75 6.63
N ILE A 434 2.47 -4.20 7.82
CA ILE A 434 3.81 -4.72 8.10
C ILE A 434 3.67 -6.13 8.67
N PHE A 435 4.42 -7.09 8.15
CA PHE A 435 4.52 -8.41 8.75
C PHE A 435 5.95 -8.96 8.65
N PHE A 436 6.22 -9.94 9.48
CA PHE A 436 7.48 -10.67 9.51
C PHE A 436 7.26 -12.09 9.01
N ALA A 437 8.23 -12.63 8.29
CA ALA A 437 8.20 -14.02 7.85
C ALA A 437 9.62 -14.58 7.80
N ARG A 438 9.75 -15.88 7.98
CA ARG A 438 10.99 -16.61 7.68
C ARG A 438 11.20 -16.64 6.17
N ILE A 439 12.42 -16.73 5.72
CA ILE A 439 12.74 -16.69 4.30
C ILE A 439 12.80 -18.09 3.71
N ARG A 440 12.11 -18.29 2.58
CA ARG A 440 12.34 -19.40 1.65
C ARG A 440 12.96 -18.86 0.38
N THR A 441 14.02 -19.51 -0.07
CA THR A 441 14.68 -19.12 -1.33
C THR A 441 13.86 -19.64 -2.51
N VAL A 442 13.44 -18.75 -3.40
CA VAL A 442 12.74 -19.08 -4.63
C VAL A 442 13.65 -18.79 -5.82
N SER A 443 13.70 -19.70 -6.78
CA SER A 443 14.57 -19.57 -7.96
C SER A 443 13.81 -19.84 -9.27
N THR A 444 13.27 -21.03 -9.43
CA THR A 444 12.59 -21.51 -10.64
C THR A 444 11.14 -21.87 -10.35
N VAL A 445 10.33 -21.87 -11.39
CA VAL A 445 8.91 -22.28 -11.32
C VAL A 445 8.79 -23.76 -10.93
N SER A 446 9.68 -24.60 -11.46
CA SER A 446 9.73 -26.02 -11.14
C SER A 446 10.80 -26.32 -10.10
N THR A 447 10.44 -27.08 -9.10
CA THR A 447 11.36 -27.54 -8.05
C THR A 447 11.19 -29.05 -7.87
N GLU A 448 12.23 -29.71 -7.43
CA GLU A 448 12.19 -31.13 -7.04
C GLU A 448 12.34 -31.26 -5.53
N PRO A 449 11.57 -32.15 -4.88
CA PRO A 449 11.72 -32.40 -3.46
C PRO A 449 12.94 -33.28 -3.19
N VAL A 450 13.83 -32.81 -2.33
CA VAL A 450 14.90 -33.65 -1.77
C VAL A 450 14.37 -34.28 -0.50
N MET A 451 14.26 -35.63 -0.50
CA MET A 451 13.66 -36.40 0.59
C MET A 451 14.70 -36.83 1.62
N PHE A 452 14.34 -36.73 2.91
CA PHE A 452 15.13 -37.28 4.02
C PHE A 452 14.22 -37.94 5.06
N ASN A 453 14.52 -39.17 5.42
CA ASN A 453 13.71 -39.94 6.36
C ASN A 453 12.19 -39.94 6.05
N GLY A 454 11.83 -40.00 4.76
CA GLY A 454 10.43 -40.01 4.30
C GLY A 454 9.72 -38.65 4.37
N ARG A 455 10.44 -37.56 4.65
CA ARG A 455 9.93 -36.18 4.64
C ARG A 455 10.68 -35.33 3.67
N ILE A 456 10.02 -34.30 3.13
CA ILE A 456 10.70 -33.29 2.30
C ILE A 456 11.65 -32.49 3.20
N TYR A 457 12.91 -32.57 2.88
CA TYR A 457 13.96 -31.81 3.56
C TYR A 457 14.15 -30.45 2.93
N LYS A 458 14.20 -30.40 1.60
CA LYS A 458 14.51 -29.22 0.82
C LYS A 458 13.84 -29.32 -0.56
N TRP A 459 13.46 -28.16 -1.11
CA TRP A 459 13.02 -28.03 -2.50
C TRP A 459 14.16 -27.46 -3.32
N TYR A 460 14.70 -28.28 -4.26
CA TYR A 460 15.81 -27.88 -5.10
C TYR A 460 15.34 -27.38 -6.47
N PRO A 461 15.91 -26.28 -7.01
CA PRO A 461 15.49 -25.75 -8.30
C PRO A 461 15.80 -26.70 -9.45
N ILE A 462 14.82 -26.94 -10.33
CA ILE A 462 15.04 -27.65 -11.58
C ILE A 462 15.64 -26.66 -12.59
N ILE A 463 16.88 -26.94 -13.02
CA ILE A 463 17.61 -26.13 -13.98
C ILE A 463 17.62 -26.89 -15.29
N GLU A 464 16.80 -26.43 -16.24
CA GLU A 464 16.77 -26.97 -17.60
C GLU A 464 17.74 -26.19 -18.48
N PHE A 465 18.55 -26.91 -19.23
CA PHE A 465 19.39 -26.38 -20.29
C PHE A 465 18.61 -26.41 -21.60
N ASP A 466 19.06 -25.71 -22.63
CA ASP A 466 18.45 -25.66 -23.98
C ASP A 466 17.02 -25.09 -24.05
N ILE A 467 16.72 -24.12 -23.19
CA ILE A 467 15.47 -23.40 -23.22
C ILE A 467 15.57 -22.23 -24.22
N PRO A 468 14.58 -22.03 -25.13
CA PRO A 468 14.54 -20.87 -25.98
C PRO A 468 14.56 -19.55 -25.17
N TYR A 469 15.28 -18.54 -25.68
CA TYR A 469 15.45 -17.24 -25.02
C TYR A 469 14.13 -16.62 -24.54
N GLU A 470 13.08 -16.68 -25.37
CA GLU A 470 11.76 -16.13 -25.04
C GLU A 470 11.11 -16.80 -23.83
N LYS A 471 11.57 -17.99 -23.43
CA LYS A 471 11.03 -18.74 -22.30
C LYS A 471 11.87 -18.67 -21.04
N ILE A 472 13.08 -18.11 -21.10
CA ILE A 472 14.00 -18.07 -19.96
C ILE A 472 13.39 -17.26 -18.82
N ALA A 473 12.87 -16.07 -19.11
CA ALA A 473 12.26 -15.20 -18.12
C ALA A 473 11.04 -15.82 -17.42
N THR A 474 10.34 -16.76 -18.09
CA THR A 474 9.17 -17.45 -17.52
C THR A 474 9.54 -18.63 -16.63
N ARG A 475 10.81 -19.06 -16.63
CA ARG A 475 11.31 -20.18 -15.81
C ARG A 475 11.83 -19.73 -14.45
N PHE A 476 12.25 -18.48 -14.33
CA PHE A 476 12.72 -17.91 -13.08
C PHE A 476 11.62 -17.07 -12.41
N ILE A 477 11.53 -17.21 -11.10
CA ILE A 477 10.63 -16.39 -10.29
C ILE A 477 11.45 -15.21 -9.75
N ASP A 478 11.04 -14.00 -10.13
CA ASP A 478 11.61 -12.73 -9.63
C ASP A 478 10.62 -11.93 -8.77
N SER A 479 9.43 -12.49 -8.52
CA SER A 479 8.41 -11.94 -7.64
C SER A 479 8.48 -12.55 -6.24
N MET A 480 8.08 -11.76 -5.24
CA MET A 480 7.97 -12.26 -3.88
C MET A 480 6.66 -13.02 -3.69
N GLN A 481 6.70 -14.07 -2.90
CA GLN A 481 5.54 -14.92 -2.61
C GLN A 481 5.32 -15.02 -1.10
N PHE A 482 4.09 -14.96 -0.65
CA PHE A 482 3.70 -15.22 0.73
C PHE A 482 2.24 -15.66 0.80
N ALA A 483 1.83 -16.28 1.90
CA ALA A 483 0.49 -16.80 2.06
C ALA A 483 -0.59 -15.72 1.87
N ASN A 484 -1.69 -16.08 1.20
CA ASN A 484 -2.77 -15.14 0.86
C ASN A 484 -3.42 -14.49 2.09
N GLY A 485 -3.39 -15.15 3.24
CA GLY A 485 -3.87 -14.59 4.50
C GLY A 485 -3.21 -13.26 4.93
N TYR A 486 -2.12 -12.83 4.28
CA TYR A 486 -1.51 -11.51 4.51
C TYR A 486 -2.13 -10.39 3.65
N LEU A 487 -2.75 -10.71 2.51
CA LEU A 487 -3.26 -9.72 1.56
C LEU A 487 -4.27 -8.74 2.17
N PRO A 488 -5.25 -9.17 2.98
CA PRO A 488 -6.21 -8.26 3.60
C PRO A 488 -5.53 -7.19 4.48
N GLY A 489 -4.52 -7.57 5.26
CA GLY A 489 -3.74 -6.64 6.08
C GLY A 489 -2.90 -5.66 5.27
N LEU A 490 -2.39 -6.10 4.14
CA LEU A 490 -1.62 -5.27 3.20
C LEU A 490 -2.50 -4.37 2.32
N ASN A 491 -3.82 -4.60 2.28
CA ASN A 491 -4.73 -4.06 1.27
C ASN A 491 -4.16 -4.27 -0.14
N GLY A 492 -3.61 -5.46 -0.40
CA GLY A 492 -2.91 -5.83 -1.62
C GLY A 492 -3.67 -6.85 -2.45
N ASP A 493 -3.36 -6.88 -3.74
CA ASP A 493 -3.81 -7.90 -4.69
C ASP A 493 -2.68 -8.22 -5.68
N TYR A 494 -2.94 -9.15 -6.61
CA TYR A 494 -1.94 -9.61 -7.57
C TYR A 494 -2.06 -8.93 -8.94
N ASP A 495 -2.51 -7.69 -8.98
CA ASP A 495 -2.65 -6.90 -10.23
C ASP A 495 -1.36 -6.17 -10.65
N GLY A 496 -0.24 -6.45 -9.98
CA GLY A 496 1.06 -5.80 -10.17
C GLY A 496 1.52 -5.04 -8.91
N ASP A 497 0.84 -5.23 -7.79
CA ASP A 497 1.23 -4.69 -6.51
C ASP A 497 2.67 -5.06 -6.15
N GLN A 498 3.35 -4.12 -5.50
CA GLN A 498 4.73 -4.27 -5.06
C GLN A 498 4.82 -4.13 -3.55
N THR A 499 5.60 -5.00 -2.94
CA THR A 499 6.01 -4.89 -1.54
C THR A 499 7.47 -4.51 -1.42
N THR A 500 7.81 -3.87 -0.31
CA THR A 500 9.20 -3.66 0.10
C THR A 500 9.58 -4.69 1.15
N ALA A 501 10.78 -5.20 1.04
CA ALA A 501 11.32 -6.17 1.98
C ALA A 501 12.66 -5.69 2.55
N LYS A 502 12.85 -5.91 3.85
CA LYS A 502 14.09 -5.64 4.56
C LYS A 502 14.45 -6.84 5.40
N ILE A 503 15.69 -7.34 5.25
CA ILE A 503 16.17 -8.45 6.05
C ILE A 503 16.50 -8.01 7.47
N ILE A 504 16.31 -8.91 8.41
CA ILE A 504 16.67 -8.75 9.83
C ILE A 504 17.99 -9.46 10.07
N TYR A 505 19.00 -8.72 10.53
CA TYR A 505 20.38 -9.24 10.62
C TYR A 505 20.76 -9.79 11.97
N SER A 506 20.51 -9.05 13.07
CA SER A 506 20.98 -9.45 14.39
C SER A 506 20.17 -10.63 14.92
N GLN A 507 20.79 -11.43 15.79
CA GLN A 507 20.11 -12.56 16.41
C GLN A 507 18.97 -12.08 17.30
N GLU A 508 19.18 -11.07 18.11
CA GLU A 508 18.20 -10.52 19.04
C GLU A 508 16.96 -10.00 18.28
N ALA A 509 17.17 -9.33 17.13
CA ALA A 509 16.05 -8.86 16.31
C ALA A 509 15.29 -10.01 15.64
N ASN A 510 15.95 -11.09 15.26
CA ASN A 510 15.29 -12.29 14.73
C ASN A 510 14.48 -13.01 15.84
N GLU A 511 14.99 -13.08 17.06
CA GLU A 511 14.26 -13.59 18.23
C GLU A 511 13.03 -12.72 18.54
N GLU A 512 13.16 -11.38 18.43
CA GLU A 512 12.04 -10.47 18.57
C GLU A 512 10.98 -10.73 17.49
N CYS A 513 11.37 -10.95 16.24
CA CYS A 513 10.45 -11.30 15.16
C CYS A 513 9.69 -12.59 15.46
N GLU A 514 10.37 -13.64 15.94
CA GLU A 514 9.70 -14.89 16.36
C GLU A 514 8.70 -14.65 17.49
N ASN A 515 9.06 -13.84 18.48
CA ASN A 515 8.16 -13.48 19.57
C ASN A 515 6.91 -12.74 19.09
N ILE A 516 7.08 -11.81 18.13
CA ILE A 516 5.95 -11.10 17.50
C ILE A 516 5.07 -12.08 16.72
N MET A 517 5.66 -12.93 15.89
CA MET A 517 4.95 -13.93 15.08
C MET A 517 4.16 -14.92 15.95
N ASN A 518 4.67 -15.27 17.13
CA ASN A 518 4.01 -16.18 18.06
C ASN A 518 3.05 -15.47 19.03
N SER A 519 2.88 -14.13 18.93
CA SER A 519 1.96 -13.39 19.78
C SER A 519 0.52 -13.38 19.23
N PRO A 520 -0.51 -13.26 20.07
CA PRO A 520 -1.89 -13.08 19.62
C PRO A 520 -2.08 -11.88 18.68
N SER A 521 -1.31 -10.79 18.85
CA SER A 521 -1.38 -9.60 18.00
C SER A 521 -0.98 -9.86 16.55
N TYR A 522 -0.35 -10.99 16.25
CA TYR A 522 -0.03 -11.38 14.88
C TYR A 522 -1.27 -11.87 14.11
N PHE A 523 -2.29 -12.31 14.80
CA PHE A 523 -3.55 -12.84 14.25
C PHE A 523 -4.74 -11.92 14.47
N VAL A 524 -4.72 -11.13 15.56
CA VAL A 524 -5.88 -10.36 16.02
C VAL A 524 -5.51 -8.88 16.13
N ASN A 525 -6.38 -8.01 15.60
CA ASN A 525 -6.19 -6.57 15.70
C ASN A 525 -6.65 -6.00 17.05
N ALA A 526 -6.43 -4.70 17.24
CA ALA A 526 -6.86 -3.97 18.42
C ALA A 526 -8.38 -3.97 18.65
N ASP A 527 -9.20 -4.21 17.61
CA ASP A 527 -10.65 -4.34 17.72
C ASP A 527 -11.09 -5.78 18.02
N GLY A 528 -10.16 -6.70 18.27
CA GLY A 528 -10.44 -8.09 18.56
C GLY A 528 -10.82 -8.95 17.35
N LYS A 529 -10.62 -8.44 16.11
CA LYS A 529 -10.99 -9.16 14.88
C LYS A 529 -9.79 -9.89 14.29
N MET A 530 -10.06 -11.04 13.66
CA MET A 530 -9.07 -11.77 12.89
C MET A 530 -8.57 -10.91 11.72
N ILE A 531 -7.25 -10.78 11.59
CA ILE A 531 -6.60 -10.03 10.49
C ILE A 531 -6.05 -10.94 9.41
N ARG A 532 -5.93 -12.23 9.69
CA ARG A 532 -5.51 -13.25 8.75
C ARG A 532 -6.75 -13.94 8.17
N ALA A 533 -7.66 -13.10 7.67
CA ALA A 533 -8.95 -13.53 7.14
C ALA A 533 -8.79 -14.44 5.92
N VAL A 534 -9.80 -15.25 5.69
CA VAL A 534 -9.88 -16.10 4.50
C VAL A 534 -10.24 -15.28 3.27
N GLU A 535 -9.67 -15.65 2.13
CA GLU A 535 -9.95 -15.05 0.83
C GLU A 535 -11.20 -15.68 0.15
N ILE A 536 -11.48 -15.23 -1.05
CA ILE A 536 -12.70 -15.49 -1.82
C ILE A 536 -12.87 -16.99 -2.14
N GLU A 537 -11.83 -17.61 -2.69
CA GLU A 537 -11.88 -18.98 -3.22
C GLU A 537 -12.11 -20.01 -2.10
N PRO A 538 -11.41 -19.99 -0.97
CA PRO A 538 -11.70 -20.88 0.15
C PRO A 538 -13.13 -20.72 0.70
N ILE A 539 -13.68 -19.52 0.77
CA ILE A 539 -15.07 -19.30 1.21
C ILE A 539 -16.05 -20.00 0.27
N GLN A 540 -15.84 -19.85 -1.04
CA GLN A 540 -16.69 -20.54 -2.02
C GLN A 540 -16.58 -22.07 -1.89
N THR A 541 -15.34 -22.59 -1.74
CA THR A 541 -15.07 -24.00 -1.55
C THR A 541 -15.78 -24.54 -0.31
N PHE A 542 -15.64 -23.87 0.83
CA PHE A 542 -16.27 -24.31 2.08
C PHE A 542 -17.80 -24.25 2.01
N TYR A 543 -18.35 -23.25 1.33
CA TYR A 543 -19.79 -23.19 1.10
C TYR A 543 -20.27 -24.40 0.30
N VAL A 544 -19.66 -24.68 -0.85
CA VAL A 544 -20.03 -25.84 -1.70
C VAL A 544 -19.82 -27.16 -0.96
N MET A 545 -18.70 -27.27 -0.21
CA MET A 545 -18.41 -28.47 0.57
C MET A 545 -19.44 -28.73 1.67
N THR A 546 -19.99 -27.69 2.30
CA THR A 546 -20.87 -27.84 3.47
C THR A 546 -22.34 -27.61 3.17
N LYS A 547 -22.75 -27.58 1.89
CA LYS A 547 -24.15 -27.40 1.46
C LYS A 547 -25.09 -28.46 2.07
N ASP A 548 -26.36 -28.10 2.14
CA ASP A 548 -27.41 -29.04 2.53
C ASP A 548 -27.57 -30.13 1.50
N PRO A 549 -28.09 -31.32 1.89
CA PRO A 549 -28.41 -32.39 0.96
C PRO A 549 -29.37 -31.92 -0.15
N ASP A 550 -29.15 -32.38 -1.36
CA ASP A 550 -30.03 -32.16 -2.49
C ASP A 550 -30.92 -33.40 -2.76
N LYS A 551 -31.84 -33.28 -3.72
CA LYS A 551 -32.76 -34.38 -4.09
C LYS A 551 -32.02 -35.62 -4.64
N ASN A 552 -30.76 -35.46 -5.06
CA ASN A 552 -29.94 -36.52 -5.67
C ASN A 552 -28.86 -37.03 -4.69
N SER A 553 -28.86 -36.55 -3.46
CA SER A 553 -27.91 -36.98 -2.43
C SER A 553 -28.13 -38.42 -2.02
N LYS A 554 -27.08 -39.23 -2.05
CA LYS A 554 -27.05 -40.62 -1.70
C LYS A 554 -26.68 -40.80 -0.23
N ILE A 555 -26.99 -41.97 0.33
CA ILE A 555 -26.52 -42.35 1.67
C ILE A 555 -25.11 -42.94 1.53
N VAL A 556 -24.16 -42.38 2.22
CA VAL A 556 -22.79 -42.89 2.29
C VAL A 556 -22.74 -44.11 3.21
N PRO A 557 -22.01 -45.17 2.82
CA PRO A 557 -21.85 -46.36 3.68
C PRO A 557 -21.26 -46.03 5.04
N ASP A 558 -21.81 -46.67 6.09
CA ASP A 558 -21.30 -46.47 7.46
C ASP A 558 -19.81 -46.81 7.60
N SER A 559 -19.30 -47.79 6.83
CA SER A 559 -17.88 -48.15 6.81
C SER A 559 -16.95 -47.00 6.40
N LEU A 560 -17.36 -46.18 5.42
CA LEU A 560 -16.59 -44.99 5.00
C LEU A 560 -16.70 -43.87 6.04
N VAL A 561 -17.87 -43.71 6.67
CA VAL A 561 -18.05 -42.74 7.77
C VAL A 561 -17.13 -43.09 8.94
N ASP A 562 -17.10 -44.38 9.34
CA ASP A 562 -16.20 -44.85 10.41
C ASP A 562 -14.72 -44.72 10.01
N GLU A 563 -14.38 -44.99 8.76
CA GLU A 563 -13.01 -44.78 8.23
C GLU A 563 -12.59 -43.32 8.36
N ILE A 564 -13.42 -42.36 7.93
CA ILE A 564 -13.10 -40.92 7.98
C ILE A 564 -12.97 -40.47 9.44
N ILE A 565 -13.86 -40.89 10.33
CA ILE A 565 -13.80 -40.53 11.74
C ILE A 565 -12.53 -41.06 12.42
N ASN A 566 -12.10 -42.27 12.11
CA ASN A 566 -10.95 -42.92 12.71
C ASN A 566 -9.62 -42.55 12.06
N LYS A 567 -9.62 -42.02 10.82
CA LYS A 567 -8.43 -41.56 10.11
C LYS A 567 -7.83 -40.35 10.84
N LYS A 568 -6.51 -40.30 10.97
CA LYS A 568 -5.86 -39.12 11.55
C LYS A 568 -5.98 -37.93 10.60
N PRO A 569 -6.22 -36.71 11.10
CA PRO A 569 -6.33 -35.51 10.24
C PRO A 569 -5.12 -35.28 9.33
N GLU A 570 -3.91 -35.59 9.80
CA GLU A 570 -2.64 -35.48 9.06
C GLU A 570 -2.48 -36.47 7.89
N ASP A 571 -3.32 -37.54 7.87
CA ASP A 571 -3.29 -38.54 6.81
C ASP A 571 -4.27 -38.24 5.65
N PHE A 572 -5.01 -37.12 5.73
CA PHE A 572 -5.81 -36.65 4.58
C PHE A 572 -4.91 -36.02 3.54
N THR A 573 -4.94 -36.60 2.35
CA THR A 573 -4.21 -36.10 1.19
C THR A 573 -5.18 -35.52 0.18
N LEU A 574 -4.69 -34.68 -0.73
CA LEU A 574 -5.47 -34.16 -1.83
C LEU A 574 -6.00 -35.32 -2.70
N ASP A 575 -5.15 -36.31 -3.02
CA ASP A 575 -5.55 -37.48 -3.78
C ASP A 575 -6.72 -38.24 -3.13
N TYR A 576 -6.67 -38.43 -1.81
CA TYR A 576 -7.77 -39.09 -1.10
C TYR A 576 -9.07 -38.26 -1.16
N LEU A 577 -8.98 -36.95 -1.05
CA LEU A 577 -10.15 -36.07 -1.12
C LEU A 577 -10.73 -36.03 -2.53
N VAL A 578 -9.88 -36.06 -3.55
CA VAL A 578 -10.28 -36.10 -4.96
C VAL A 578 -10.94 -37.44 -5.28
N ASP A 579 -10.42 -38.54 -4.77
CA ASP A 579 -11.03 -39.86 -4.96
C ASP A 579 -12.44 -39.98 -4.35
N ILE A 580 -12.67 -39.31 -3.23
CA ILE A 580 -13.97 -39.32 -2.55
C ILE A 580 -14.93 -38.29 -3.15
N LEU A 581 -14.48 -37.04 -3.35
CA LEU A 581 -15.35 -35.92 -3.71
C LEU A 581 -15.21 -35.49 -5.17
N GLY A 582 -14.16 -35.93 -5.83
CA GLY A 582 -13.67 -35.23 -7.01
C GLY A 582 -14.20 -35.71 -8.35
N ASN A 583 -14.45 -34.72 -9.18
CA ASN A 583 -14.36 -34.89 -10.62
C ASN A 583 -12.90 -34.59 -10.99
N THR A 584 -12.07 -35.60 -11.19
CA THR A 584 -10.70 -35.39 -11.65
C THR A 584 -10.68 -34.90 -13.09
N VAL A 585 -10.16 -33.73 -13.31
CA VAL A 585 -9.72 -33.27 -14.63
C VAL A 585 -8.29 -33.78 -14.80
N ASP A 586 -8.07 -34.77 -15.64
CA ASP A 586 -6.72 -35.21 -16.00
C ASP A 586 -6.05 -34.08 -16.81
N SER A 587 -5.13 -33.36 -16.17
CA SER A 587 -4.39 -32.26 -16.78
C SER A 587 -3.28 -32.73 -17.75
N THR A 588 -3.04 -34.04 -17.87
CA THR A 588 -1.90 -34.57 -18.62
C THR A 588 -2.20 -34.75 -20.10
N ASN A 589 -3.46 -34.70 -20.53
CA ASN A 589 -3.82 -34.85 -21.94
C ASN A 589 -4.60 -33.66 -22.50
N ASN A 590 -3.98 -32.97 -23.42
CA ASN A 590 -4.54 -31.98 -24.32
C ASN A 590 -6.02 -32.16 -24.62
N ARG A 591 -6.91 -31.33 -24.07
CA ARG A 591 -8.26 -30.99 -24.51
C ARG A 591 -9.38 -32.04 -24.36
N GLU A 592 -9.17 -33.21 -23.83
CA GLU A 592 -10.27 -34.09 -23.46
C GLU A 592 -10.36 -34.22 -21.94
N THR A 593 -11.33 -33.56 -21.35
CA THR A 593 -11.69 -33.68 -19.94
C THR A 593 -12.32 -35.07 -19.72
N ASN A 594 -11.54 -36.03 -19.29
CA ASN A 594 -12.08 -37.25 -18.72
C ASN A 594 -12.61 -36.91 -17.31
N VAL A 595 -13.92 -36.63 -17.23
CA VAL A 595 -14.62 -36.50 -15.95
C VAL A 595 -14.69 -37.88 -15.33
N VAL A 596 -13.82 -38.18 -14.40
CA VAL A 596 -13.98 -39.38 -13.57
C VAL A 596 -15.16 -39.10 -12.64
N ASN A 597 -16.21 -39.88 -12.74
CA ASN A 597 -17.37 -39.79 -11.87
C ASN A 597 -16.90 -39.96 -10.40
N ALA A 598 -17.03 -38.93 -9.58
CA ALA A 598 -16.81 -39.02 -8.16
C ALA A 598 -17.66 -40.16 -7.55
N LYS A 599 -17.07 -40.89 -6.61
CA LYS A 599 -17.81 -41.92 -5.87
C LYS A 599 -18.96 -41.29 -5.09
N TYR A 600 -18.72 -40.13 -4.49
CA TYR A 600 -19.66 -39.40 -3.63
C TYR A 600 -19.62 -37.92 -3.94
N LYS A 601 -20.65 -37.18 -3.50
CA LYS A 601 -20.73 -35.74 -3.51
C LYS A 601 -20.57 -35.22 -2.08
N SER A 602 -20.11 -33.99 -1.94
CA SER A 602 -20.03 -33.32 -0.63
C SER A 602 -21.41 -33.23 0.06
N THR A 603 -22.50 -33.19 -0.72
CA THR A 603 -23.88 -33.13 -0.25
C THR A 603 -24.48 -34.50 0.11
N ASP A 604 -23.77 -35.63 -0.15
CA ASP A 604 -24.25 -36.96 0.20
C ASP A 604 -24.40 -37.15 1.72
N ILE A 605 -25.39 -37.90 2.14
CA ILE A 605 -25.84 -38.00 3.52
C ILE A 605 -24.99 -39.02 4.27
N VAL A 606 -24.46 -38.60 5.42
CA VAL A 606 -23.75 -39.46 6.38
C VAL A 606 -24.56 -39.60 7.68
N ASN A 607 -24.55 -40.81 8.27
CA ASN A 607 -25.19 -41.08 9.56
C ASN A 607 -24.12 -41.25 10.64
N ILE A 608 -23.96 -40.29 11.51
CA ILE A 608 -23.00 -40.32 12.65
C ILE A 608 -23.70 -40.97 13.83
N LYS A 609 -23.41 -42.27 14.03
CA LYS A 609 -24.08 -43.10 15.04
C LYS A 609 -23.47 -42.94 16.42
N LYS A 610 -22.18 -42.64 16.52
CA LYS A 610 -21.47 -42.38 17.77
C LYS A 610 -21.17 -40.90 17.92
N PRO A 611 -21.18 -40.33 19.12
CA PRO A 611 -20.85 -38.92 19.28
C PRO A 611 -19.46 -38.56 18.68
N TYR A 612 -19.44 -37.67 17.72
CA TYR A 612 -18.24 -37.12 17.09
C TYR A 612 -18.27 -35.60 17.19
N LEU A 613 -17.27 -34.99 17.80
CA LEU A 613 -17.24 -33.54 18.14
C LEU A 613 -18.56 -33.09 18.84
N LYS A 614 -19.09 -33.89 19.74
CA LYS A 614 -20.35 -33.69 20.47
C LYS A 614 -21.61 -33.69 19.56
N PHE A 615 -21.52 -34.22 18.35
CA PHE A 615 -22.61 -34.34 17.40
C PHE A 615 -22.96 -35.81 17.10
N THR A 616 -24.25 -36.11 17.01
CA THR A 616 -24.81 -37.38 16.52
C THR A 616 -26.00 -37.11 15.62
N GLY A 617 -26.21 -37.93 14.59
CA GLY A 617 -27.34 -37.81 13.68
C GLY A 617 -26.93 -37.71 12.20
N GLN A 618 -27.85 -37.22 11.38
CA GLN A 618 -27.60 -37.04 9.93
C GLN A 618 -26.85 -35.75 9.67
N SER A 619 -25.89 -35.84 8.74
CA SER A 619 -25.10 -34.74 8.25
C SER A 619 -24.75 -34.95 6.77
N THR A 620 -23.84 -34.17 6.22
CA THR A 620 -23.30 -34.39 4.87
C THR A 620 -21.84 -34.81 4.93
N LEU A 621 -21.39 -35.54 3.88
CA LEU A 621 -20.01 -35.99 3.76
C LEU A 621 -19.02 -34.81 3.82
N GLY A 622 -19.32 -33.70 3.14
CA GLY A 622 -18.46 -32.54 3.16
C GLY A 622 -18.38 -31.88 4.52
N ARG A 623 -19.47 -31.84 5.32
CA ARG A 623 -19.44 -31.33 6.71
C ARG A 623 -18.60 -32.22 7.62
N LEU A 624 -18.68 -33.54 7.41
CA LEU A 624 -17.84 -34.48 8.15
C LEU A 624 -16.36 -34.25 7.85
N LEU A 625 -16.01 -34.18 6.56
CA LEU A 625 -14.62 -33.92 6.13
C LEU A 625 -14.10 -32.57 6.60
N TYR A 626 -14.90 -31.51 6.45
CA TYR A 626 -14.52 -30.18 6.97
C TYR A 626 -14.28 -30.21 8.49
N SER A 627 -15.20 -30.81 9.25
CA SER A 627 -15.07 -30.91 10.70
C SER A 627 -13.85 -31.73 11.11
N LYS A 628 -13.52 -32.77 10.35
CA LYS A 628 -12.35 -33.62 10.60
C LYS A 628 -11.04 -32.91 10.29
N ILE A 629 -10.95 -32.26 9.13
CA ILE A 629 -9.68 -31.66 8.66
C ILE A 629 -9.43 -30.32 9.33
N ILE A 630 -10.45 -29.44 9.38
CA ILE A 630 -10.28 -28.06 9.87
C ILE A 630 -10.49 -27.99 11.38
N ILE A 631 -11.56 -28.58 11.93
CA ILE A 631 -11.88 -28.40 13.34
C ILE A 631 -11.00 -29.30 14.20
N GLU A 632 -11.04 -30.62 13.99
CA GLU A 632 -10.23 -31.57 14.73
C GLU A 632 -8.74 -31.44 14.37
N GLY A 633 -8.44 -31.38 13.08
CA GLY A 633 -7.07 -31.31 12.58
C GLY A 633 -6.29 -30.08 13.07
N CYS A 634 -6.94 -28.97 13.26
CA CYS A 634 -6.31 -27.72 13.74
C CYS A 634 -6.55 -27.44 15.24
N ASN A 635 -7.00 -28.42 16.02
CA ASN A 635 -7.28 -28.30 17.45
C ASN A 635 -8.33 -27.23 17.81
N MET A 636 -9.32 -27.01 16.91
CA MET A 636 -10.35 -25.98 17.08
C MET A 636 -11.64 -26.47 17.77
N GLN A 637 -11.72 -27.73 18.20
CA GLN A 637 -12.94 -28.39 18.70
C GLN A 637 -13.52 -27.75 19.99
N GLU A 638 -12.71 -27.05 20.77
CA GLU A 638 -13.18 -26.34 21.95
C GLU A 638 -13.78 -24.96 21.61
N VAL A 639 -13.55 -24.49 20.39
CA VAL A 639 -13.95 -23.14 19.91
C VAL A 639 -15.09 -23.22 18.88
N ILE A 640 -14.98 -24.17 17.97
CA ILE A 640 -15.92 -24.36 16.87
C ILE A 640 -16.53 -25.77 17.01
N PRO A 641 -17.86 -25.86 17.21
CA PRO A 641 -18.55 -27.15 17.25
C PRO A 641 -18.57 -27.80 15.86
N TYR A 642 -18.99 -29.07 15.79
CA TYR A 642 -19.29 -29.75 14.54
C TYR A 642 -20.19 -28.88 13.63
N ILE A 643 -19.89 -28.84 12.33
CA ILE A 643 -20.63 -27.99 11.39
C ILE A 643 -21.94 -28.66 10.97
N THR A 644 -23.06 -28.04 11.29
CA THR A 644 -24.42 -28.54 11.00
C THR A 644 -25.14 -27.75 9.88
N SER A 645 -24.56 -26.67 9.40
CA SER A 645 -25.12 -25.78 8.37
C SER A 645 -24.03 -25.33 7.39
N PRO A 646 -24.43 -24.86 6.18
CA PRO A 646 -23.45 -24.34 5.21
C PRO A 646 -22.60 -23.19 5.76
N ILE A 647 -21.33 -23.15 5.37
CA ILE A 647 -20.39 -22.09 5.75
C ILE A 647 -20.48 -20.97 4.73
N TYR A 648 -21.14 -19.88 5.08
CA TYR A 648 -21.13 -18.62 4.33
C TYR A 648 -20.00 -17.73 4.80
N GLU A 649 -19.69 -16.67 4.04
CA GLU A 649 -18.75 -15.61 4.47
C GLU A 649 -19.02 -15.13 5.91
N LYS A 650 -20.30 -14.85 6.25
CA LYS A 650 -20.69 -14.41 7.61
C LYS A 650 -20.46 -15.47 8.67
N THR A 651 -20.72 -16.74 8.36
CA THR A 651 -20.48 -17.86 9.28
C THR A 651 -18.99 -18.04 9.51
N ASN A 652 -18.20 -17.97 8.44
CA ASN A 652 -16.75 -18.02 8.53
C ASN A 652 -16.20 -16.89 9.39
N THR A 653 -16.60 -15.64 9.13
CA THR A 653 -16.22 -14.48 9.96
C THR A 653 -16.61 -14.65 11.42
N SER A 654 -17.79 -15.22 11.71
CA SER A 654 -18.21 -15.54 13.09
C SER A 654 -17.29 -16.55 13.76
N ASN A 655 -16.88 -17.60 13.04
CA ASN A 655 -15.95 -18.60 13.54
C ASN A 655 -14.55 -18.00 13.76
N GLU A 656 -14.07 -17.18 12.86
CA GLU A 656 -12.78 -16.45 13.01
C GLU A 656 -12.80 -15.51 14.21
N ASN A 657 -13.92 -14.83 14.49
CA ASN A 657 -14.06 -14.01 15.69
C ASN A 657 -14.00 -14.87 16.97
N LYS A 658 -14.64 -16.05 17.00
CA LYS A 658 -14.50 -16.98 18.13
C LYS A 658 -13.07 -17.45 18.34
N MET A 659 -12.34 -17.73 17.26
CA MET A 659 -10.91 -18.07 17.33
C MET A 659 -10.07 -16.89 17.84
N SER A 660 -10.43 -15.66 17.42
CA SER A 660 -9.77 -14.44 17.92
C SER A 660 -9.94 -14.26 19.43
N ASP A 661 -11.11 -14.56 19.96
CA ASP A 661 -11.36 -14.54 21.40
C ASP A 661 -10.62 -15.68 22.10
N ALA A 662 -10.64 -16.88 21.51
CA ALA A 662 -9.97 -18.05 22.08
C ALA A 662 -8.44 -17.91 22.17
N ILE A 663 -7.78 -17.27 21.19
CA ILE A 663 -6.33 -17.02 21.27
C ILE A 663 -5.99 -15.95 22.31
N LYS A 664 -6.82 -14.91 22.45
CA LYS A 664 -6.68 -13.91 23.53
C LYS A 664 -6.81 -14.56 24.91
N GLU A 665 -7.75 -15.48 25.06
CA GLU A 665 -8.01 -16.24 26.29
C GLU A 665 -7.04 -17.43 26.49
N LYS A 666 -6.11 -17.66 25.58
CA LYS A 666 -5.14 -18.77 25.59
C LYS A 666 -5.77 -20.16 25.56
N LYS A 667 -6.97 -20.30 24.99
CA LYS A 667 -7.64 -21.60 24.78
C LYS A 667 -7.06 -22.33 23.56
N ILE A 668 -6.53 -21.57 22.61
CA ILE A 668 -5.78 -22.06 21.46
C ILE A 668 -4.42 -21.37 21.39
N SER A 669 -3.44 -22.04 20.82
CA SER A 669 -2.08 -21.52 20.69
C SER A 669 -1.85 -20.84 19.33
N SER A 670 -0.78 -20.07 19.21
CA SER A 670 -0.34 -19.53 17.93
C SER A 670 0.02 -20.66 16.94
N ALA A 671 0.52 -21.79 17.41
CA ALA A 671 0.80 -22.95 16.58
C ALA A 671 -0.48 -23.54 15.95
N ASP A 672 -1.58 -23.61 16.73
CA ASP A 672 -2.87 -24.04 16.21
C ASP A 672 -3.41 -23.05 15.15
N MET A 673 -3.20 -21.76 15.37
CA MET A 673 -3.58 -20.73 14.41
C MET A 673 -2.79 -20.83 13.10
N TYR A 674 -1.48 -21.08 13.14
CA TYR A 674 -0.67 -21.35 11.94
C TYR A 674 -1.20 -22.57 11.21
N LYS A 675 -1.40 -23.67 11.92
CA LYS A 675 -1.96 -24.90 11.34
C LYS A 675 -3.34 -24.66 10.72
N TYR A 676 -4.18 -23.85 11.36
CA TYR A 676 -5.49 -23.49 10.82
C TYR A 676 -5.38 -22.70 9.52
N VAL A 677 -4.53 -21.66 9.47
CA VAL A 677 -4.40 -20.84 8.26
C VAL A 677 -3.85 -21.68 7.09
N ASP A 678 -2.81 -22.46 7.32
CA ASP A 678 -2.20 -23.31 6.29
C ASP A 678 -3.17 -24.39 5.80
N THR A 679 -3.83 -25.11 6.70
CA THR A 679 -4.78 -26.16 6.35
C THR A 679 -6.04 -25.59 5.66
N ARG A 680 -6.53 -24.44 6.13
CA ARG A 680 -7.66 -23.73 5.54
C ARG A 680 -7.35 -23.28 4.09
N ASP A 681 -6.20 -22.66 3.90
CA ASP A 681 -5.80 -22.16 2.58
C ASP A 681 -5.49 -23.35 1.63
N TRP A 682 -4.75 -24.35 2.09
CA TRP A 682 -4.52 -25.58 1.33
C TRP A 682 -5.83 -26.24 0.88
N LEU A 683 -6.71 -26.58 1.83
CA LEU A 683 -7.99 -27.25 1.53
C LEU A 683 -8.87 -26.38 0.62
N GLY A 684 -8.93 -25.08 0.91
CA GLY A 684 -9.76 -24.12 0.20
C GLY A 684 -9.34 -23.91 -1.24
N TYR A 685 -8.04 -23.78 -1.53
CA TYR A 685 -7.54 -23.56 -2.88
C TYR A 685 -7.44 -24.84 -3.70
N GLU A 686 -6.96 -25.93 -3.11
CA GLU A 686 -6.83 -27.21 -3.86
C GLU A 686 -8.18 -27.80 -4.22
N LEU A 687 -9.14 -27.83 -3.34
CA LEU A 687 -10.48 -28.30 -3.67
C LEU A 687 -11.29 -27.31 -4.51
N HIS A 688 -10.92 -26.05 -4.59
CA HIS A 688 -11.64 -25.05 -5.38
C HIS A 688 -11.79 -25.50 -6.84
N ALA A 689 -10.71 -25.94 -7.45
CA ALA A 689 -10.70 -26.41 -8.84
C ALA A 689 -11.52 -27.68 -9.05
N VAL A 690 -11.75 -28.46 -7.99
CA VAL A 690 -12.38 -29.80 -8.05
C VAL A 690 -13.89 -29.73 -7.85
N ILE A 691 -14.36 -28.97 -6.84
CA ILE A 691 -15.78 -29.02 -6.43
C ILE A 691 -16.54 -27.72 -6.71
N THR A 692 -15.86 -26.61 -7.06
CA THR A 692 -16.56 -25.35 -7.34
C THR A 692 -16.73 -25.12 -8.84
N THR A 693 -17.67 -24.25 -9.17
CA THR A 693 -17.89 -23.81 -10.54
C THR A 693 -17.87 -22.28 -10.62
N SER A 694 -17.52 -21.76 -11.79
CA SER A 694 -17.69 -20.36 -12.12
C SER A 694 -19.17 -20.06 -12.46
N PHE A 695 -19.44 -18.94 -13.12
CA PHE A 695 -20.77 -18.61 -13.59
C PHE A 695 -21.22 -19.58 -14.69
N THR A 696 -22.48 -20.05 -14.57
CA THR A 696 -23.14 -20.79 -15.64
C THR A 696 -23.74 -19.84 -16.68
N ILE A 697 -24.06 -20.35 -17.87
CA ILE A 697 -24.78 -19.56 -18.88
C ILE A 697 -26.15 -19.12 -18.36
N GLY A 698 -26.77 -19.94 -17.48
CA GLY A 698 -28.04 -19.60 -16.83
C GLY A 698 -27.96 -18.31 -16.00
N VAL A 699 -26.89 -18.17 -15.20
CA VAL A 699 -26.65 -16.96 -14.38
C VAL A 699 -26.24 -15.75 -15.23
N LEU A 700 -25.49 -15.97 -16.32
CA LEU A 700 -25.05 -14.90 -17.21
C LEU A 700 -26.16 -14.31 -18.09
N LYS A 701 -27.26 -15.05 -18.30
CA LYS A 701 -28.40 -14.60 -19.09
C LYS A 701 -29.57 -14.21 -18.19
N LYS A 702 -30.27 -13.11 -18.56
CA LYS A 702 -31.52 -12.75 -17.89
C LYS A 702 -32.58 -13.83 -18.10
N PRO A 703 -33.12 -14.45 -17.05
CA PRO A 703 -34.21 -15.42 -17.19
C PRO A 703 -35.44 -14.82 -17.86
N LYS A 704 -36.14 -15.59 -18.69
CA LYS A 704 -37.33 -15.15 -19.45
C LYS A 704 -38.44 -14.62 -18.52
N GLU A 705 -38.65 -15.28 -17.40
CA GLU A 705 -39.63 -14.94 -16.36
C GLU A 705 -39.29 -13.60 -15.74
N VAL A 706 -38.02 -13.33 -15.43
CA VAL A 706 -37.56 -12.06 -14.89
C VAL A 706 -37.71 -10.93 -15.90
N ALA A 707 -37.40 -11.20 -17.18
CA ALA A 707 -37.56 -10.24 -18.25
C ALA A 707 -39.04 -9.87 -18.47
N ALA A 708 -39.97 -10.84 -18.41
CA ALA A 708 -41.41 -10.63 -18.52
C ALA A 708 -41.96 -9.81 -17.35
N LEU A 709 -41.56 -10.17 -16.12
CA LEU A 709 -41.92 -9.43 -14.91
C LEU A 709 -41.40 -7.99 -14.96
N GLN A 710 -40.14 -7.78 -15.37
CA GLN A 710 -39.58 -6.45 -15.54
C GLN A 710 -40.37 -5.57 -16.47
N LYS A 711 -40.75 -6.08 -17.67
CA LYS A 711 -41.58 -5.33 -18.63
C LYS A 711 -42.92 -4.96 -18.04
N LYS A 712 -43.57 -5.88 -17.31
CA LYS A 712 -44.85 -5.64 -16.63
C LYS A 712 -44.74 -4.53 -15.60
N LEU A 713 -43.76 -4.62 -14.68
CA LEU A 713 -43.62 -3.64 -13.58
C LEU A 713 -43.24 -2.26 -14.08
N ILE A 714 -42.37 -2.19 -15.10
CA ILE A 714 -42.01 -0.90 -15.73
C ILE A 714 -43.24 -0.27 -16.41
N ALA A 715 -44.01 -1.03 -17.16
CA ALA A 715 -45.22 -0.51 -17.82
C ALA A 715 -46.26 0.01 -16.81
N GLN A 716 -46.45 -0.73 -15.71
CA GLN A 716 -47.41 -0.31 -14.64
C GLN A 716 -46.98 0.96 -13.90
N ASN A 717 -45.66 1.22 -13.79
CA ASN A 717 -45.14 2.33 -13.01
C ASN A 717 -44.49 3.42 -13.87
N LYS A 718 -44.69 3.43 -15.19
CA LYS A 718 -43.97 4.28 -16.14
C LYS A 718 -43.94 5.75 -15.75
N LYS A 719 -45.09 6.35 -15.40
CA LYS A 719 -45.15 7.76 -14.99
C LYS A 719 -44.34 8.10 -13.75
N LYS A 720 -44.29 7.17 -12.76
CA LYS A 720 -43.54 7.37 -11.53
C LYS A 720 -42.03 7.25 -11.76
N LEU A 721 -41.61 6.28 -12.62
CA LEU A 721 -40.21 6.09 -13.00
C LEU A 721 -39.70 7.28 -13.83
N GLU A 722 -40.51 7.83 -14.76
CA GLU A 722 -40.18 9.04 -15.52
C GLU A 722 -40.07 10.29 -14.63
N ALA A 723 -40.81 10.32 -13.51
CA ALA A 723 -40.72 11.38 -12.50
C ALA A 723 -39.53 11.20 -11.53
N GLY A 724 -38.72 10.16 -11.67
CA GLY A 724 -37.56 9.90 -10.81
C GLY A 724 -37.90 9.34 -9.42
N ASP A 725 -39.03 8.63 -9.26
CA ASP A 725 -39.46 8.06 -8.00
C ASP A 725 -38.54 6.87 -7.60
N VAL A 726 -37.59 7.18 -6.75
CA VAL A 726 -36.58 6.23 -6.25
C VAL A 726 -37.21 5.09 -5.44
N LYS A 727 -38.28 5.36 -4.71
CA LYS A 727 -38.95 4.37 -3.87
C LYS A 727 -39.58 3.27 -4.74
N VAL A 728 -40.29 3.66 -5.76
CA VAL A 728 -40.92 2.76 -6.72
C VAL A 728 -39.82 1.96 -7.48
N ALA A 729 -38.74 2.62 -7.87
CA ALA A 729 -37.61 1.92 -8.51
C ALA A 729 -37.02 0.84 -7.60
N ALA A 730 -36.83 1.14 -6.31
CA ALA A 730 -36.27 0.18 -5.34
C ALA A 730 -37.24 -0.99 -5.06
N GLU A 731 -38.55 -0.77 -5.05
CA GLU A 731 -39.57 -1.81 -4.93
C GLU A 731 -39.51 -2.78 -6.12
N ILE A 732 -39.45 -2.23 -7.34
CA ILE A 732 -39.30 -3.02 -8.56
C ILE A 732 -38.00 -3.82 -8.55
N GLU A 733 -36.85 -3.19 -8.21
CA GLU A 733 -35.56 -3.89 -8.10
C GLU A 733 -35.64 -5.06 -7.13
N LYS A 734 -36.25 -4.87 -5.95
CA LYS A 734 -36.39 -5.93 -4.95
C LYS A 734 -37.20 -7.10 -5.49
N GLU A 735 -38.36 -6.84 -6.13
CA GLU A 735 -39.22 -7.90 -6.70
C GLU A 735 -38.51 -8.68 -7.81
N LEU A 736 -37.72 -7.98 -8.66
CA LEU A 736 -36.92 -8.62 -9.70
C LEU A 736 -35.78 -9.46 -9.13
N ILE A 737 -35.09 -8.99 -8.07
CA ILE A 737 -34.05 -9.73 -7.38
C ILE A 737 -34.62 -11.02 -6.76
N ASP A 738 -35.75 -10.91 -6.06
CA ASP A 738 -36.39 -12.05 -5.41
C ASP A 738 -36.86 -13.09 -6.44
N LYS A 739 -37.43 -12.65 -7.56
CA LYS A 739 -37.77 -13.53 -8.68
C LYS A 739 -36.54 -14.19 -9.32
N THR A 740 -35.44 -13.46 -9.46
CA THR A 740 -34.19 -14.01 -10.00
C THR A 740 -33.66 -15.11 -9.10
N LYS A 741 -33.64 -14.90 -7.77
CA LYS A 741 -33.23 -15.91 -6.79
C LYS A 741 -34.12 -17.16 -6.84
N GLU A 742 -35.41 -16.98 -7.02
CA GLU A 742 -36.36 -18.09 -7.14
C GLU A 742 -36.09 -18.94 -8.39
N VAL A 743 -35.98 -18.29 -9.56
CA VAL A 743 -35.79 -18.97 -10.84
C VAL A 743 -34.42 -19.66 -10.93
N LEU A 744 -33.37 -19.06 -10.38
CA LEU A 744 -32.00 -19.56 -10.40
C LEU A 744 -31.64 -20.37 -9.14
N LYS A 745 -32.60 -20.75 -8.31
CA LYS A 745 -32.34 -21.40 -7.01
C LYS A 745 -31.46 -22.65 -7.11
N ASP A 746 -31.70 -23.46 -8.14
CA ASP A 746 -31.01 -24.75 -8.36
C ASP A 746 -29.82 -24.63 -9.33
N ASP A 747 -29.48 -23.41 -9.80
CA ASP A 747 -28.34 -23.17 -10.68
C ASP A 747 -27.03 -23.10 -9.86
N ILE A 748 -26.09 -24.00 -10.13
CA ILE A 748 -24.81 -24.07 -9.42
C ILE A 748 -23.94 -22.78 -9.57
N GLY A 749 -24.14 -22.03 -10.64
CA GLY A 749 -23.48 -20.72 -10.80
C GLY A 749 -23.89 -19.67 -9.78
N MET A 750 -25.02 -19.90 -9.06
CA MET A 750 -25.43 -19.05 -7.94
C MET A 750 -24.62 -19.27 -6.66
N ASP A 751 -23.86 -20.35 -6.56
CA ASP A 751 -23.06 -20.67 -5.37
C ASP A 751 -22.03 -19.57 -5.07
N LEU A 752 -21.51 -18.89 -6.09
CA LEU A 752 -20.59 -17.77 -5.93
C LEU A 752 -21.24 -16.61 -5.15
N TYR A 753 -22.50 -16.29 -5.45
CA TYR A 753 -23.24 -15.26 -4.72
C TYR A 753 -23.80 -15.74 -3.40
N ASN A 754 -24.29 -16.99 -3.36
CA ASN A 754 -24.89 -17.59 -2.17
C ASN A 754 -23.86 -17.79 -1.05
N SER A 755 -22.61 -18.12 -1.39
CA SER A 755 -21.50 -18.20 -0.42
C SER A 755 -21.15 -16.85 0.22
N GLY A 756 -21.50 -15.74 -0.44
CA GLY A 756 -21.06 -14.40 -0.07
C GLY A 756 -19.60 -14.10 -0.42
N ALA A 757 -18.89 -15.06 -1.03
CA ALA A 757 -17.47 -14.95 -1.34
C ALA A 757 -17.19 -13.80 -2.30
N ARG A 758 -18.00 -13.63 -3.36
CA ARG A 758 -17.73 -12.62 -4.38
C ARG A 758 -19.00 -11.94 -4.86
N GLY A 759 -19.16 -10.68 -4.43
CA GLY A 759 -20.28 -9.86 -4.85
C GLY A 759 -21.63 -10.32 -4.26
N SER A 760 -22.70 -9.82 -4.83
CA SER A 760 -24.07 -10.18 -4.41
C SER A 760 -25.06 -10.10 -5.58
N VAL A 761 -26.15 -10.82 -5.47
CA VAL A 761 -27.25 -10.74 -6.43
C VAL A 761 -27.79 -9.30 -6.52
N GLY A 762 -27.91 -8.62 -5.36
CA GLY A 762 -28.47 -7.27 -5.28
C GLY A 762 -27.60 -6.18 -5.90
N ASN A 763 -26.26 -6.36 -5.91
CA ASN A 763 -25.36 -5.37 -6.48
C ASN A 763 -24.84 -5.79 -7.87
N ASN A 764 -24.23 -6.96 -7.97
CA ASN A 764 -23.51 -7.36 -9.17
C ASN A 764 -24.47 -7.92 -10.24
N LEU A 765 -25.23 -8.97 -9.93
CA LEU A 765 -26.12 -9.60 -10.88
C LEU A 765 -27.27 -8.67 -11.29
N LYS A 766 -27.79 -7.89 -10.34
CA LYS A 766 -28.81 -6.87 -10.60
C LYS A 766 -28.35 -5.88 -11.66
N ASN A 767 -27.23 -5.23 -11.44
CA ASN A 767 -26.73 -4.21 -12.36
C ASN A 767 -26.35 -4.80 -13.73
N MET A 768 -25.83 -6.02 -13.73
CA MET A 768 -25.38 -6.67 -14.96
C MET A 768 -26.53 -7.17 -15.81
N ASN A 769 -27.49 -7.90 -15.22
CA ASN A 769 -28.50 -8.63 -15.96
C ASN A 769 -29.94 -8.18 -15.72
N ILE A 770 -30.24 -7.48 -14.63
CA ILE A 770 -31.64 -7.19 -14.24
C ILE A 770 -31.98 -5.74 -14.56
N MET A 771 -31.54 -4.81 -13.72
CA MET A 771 -31.84 -3.38 -13.81
C MET A 771 -30.75 -2.58 -13.13
N ARG A 772 -30.32 -1.46 -13.74
CA ARG A 772 -29.36 -0.55 -13.12
C ARG A 772 -30.00 0.24 -11.99
N GLY A 773 -31.24 0.72 -12.21
CA GLY A 773 -32.03 1.41 -11.21
C GLY A 773 -31.71 2.90 -11.06
N ALA A 774 -31.92 3.45 -9.86
CA ALA A 774 -31.74 4.86 -9.58
C ALA A 774 -30.27 5.26 -9.55
N VAL A 775 -29.93 6.31 -10.29
CA VAL A 775 -28.60 6.90 -10.38
C VAL A 775 -28.68 8.38 -10.03
N ARG A 776 -27.80 8.84 -9.13
CA ARG A 776 -27.79 10.25 -8.72
C ARG A 776 -27.25 11.12 -9.84
N ASN A 777 -27.98 12.22 -10.13
CA ASN A 777 -27.52 13.26 -11.02
C ASN A 777 -26.83 14.36 -10.21
N LEU A 778 -25.51 14.45 -10.34
CA LEU A 778 -24.66 15.37 -9.56
C LEU A 778 -24.91 16.86 -9.92
N ALA A 779 -25.46 17.13 -11.12
CA ALA A 779 -25.71 18.50 -11.58
C ALA A 779 -26.99 19.07 -11.00
N THR A 780 -28.02 18.24 -10.82
CA THR A 780 -29.37 18.66 -10.40
C THR A 780 -29.75 18.20 -9.00
N ASP A 781 -28.89 17.38 -8.37
CA ASP A 781 -29.14 16.69 -7.09
C ASP A 781 -30.42 15.87 -7.06
N SER A 782 -30.88 15.41 -8.22
CA SER A 782 -32.01 14.51 -8.43
C SER A 782 -31.56 13.09 -8.77
N TYR A 783 -32.50 12.20 -9.06
CA TYR A 783 -32.22 10.84 -9.47
C TYR A 783 -32.77 10.55 -10.86
N ASP A 784 -31.92 10.00 -11.73
CA ASP A 784 -32.30 9.40 -13.00
C ASP A 784 -32.53 7.90 -12.80
N ILE A 785 -33.58 7.34 -13.43
CA ILE A 785 -33.84 5.88 -13.32
C ILE A 785 -33.51 5.20 -14.63
N ILE A 786 -32.58 4.26 -14.56
CA ILE A 786 -32.15 3.40 -15.68
C ILE A 786 -32.89 2.08 -15.56
N GLU A 787 -33.91 1.89 -16.43
CA GLU A 787 -34.77 0.70 -16.44
C GLU A 787 -34.07 -0.56 -16.95
N GLY A 788 -33.04 -0.41 -17.79
CA GLY A 788 -32.25 -1.50 -18.34
C GLY A 788 -31.07 -1.94 -17.47
N SER A 789 -30.45 -3.03 -17.84
CA SER A 789 -29.20 -3.54 -17.27
C SER A 789 -27.99 -3.17 -18.15
N LEU A 790 -26.78 -3.47 -17.66
CA LEU A 790 -25.54 -3.28 -18.46
C LEU A 790 -25.52 -4.20 -19.69
N MET A 791 -26.11 -5.40 -19.60
CA MET A 791 -26.19 -6.35 -20.72
C MET A 791 -27.20 -5.90 -21.79
N ASP A 792 -28.17 -5.06 -21.44
CA ASP A 792 -29.11 -4.48 -22.42
C ASP A 792 -28.45 -3.37 -23.27
N GLY A 793 -27.21 -2.97 -22.93
CA GLY A 793 -26.41 -1.98 -23.63
C GLY A 793 -26.80 -0.52 -23.32
N LEU A 794 -26.11 0.40 -23.99
CA LEU A 794 -26.35 1.84 -23.83
C LEU A 794 -27.50 2.31 -24.73
N ASN A 795 -28.47 3.02 -24.14
CA ASN A 795 -29.55 3.68 -24.87
C ASN A 795 -29.28 5.20 -24.89
N LYS A 796 -29.58 5.86 -26.00
CA LYS A 796 -29.44 7.33 -26.15
C LYS A 796 -30.19 8.09 -25.05
N LYS A 797 -31.37 7.61 -24.63
CA LYS A 797 -32.18 8.18 -23.55
C LYS A 797 -31.44 8.21 -22.20
N ASN A 798 -30.64 7.15 -21.93
CA ASN A 798 -30.01 6.94 -20.64
C ASN A 798 -28.51 7.28 -20.64
N MET A 799 -27.97 7.78 -21.76
CA MET A 799 -26.52 8.02 -21.90
C MET A 799 -25.99 9.05 -20.88
N ALA A 800 -26.78 10.13 -20.63
CA ALA A 800 -26.40 11.12 -19.62
C ALA A 800 -26.38 10.53 -18.21
N ALA A 801 -27.39 9.70 -17.87
CA ALA A 801 -27.44 9.01 -16.57
C ALA A 801 -26.28 8.02 -16.39
N HIS A 802 -25.91 7.28 -17.45
CA HIS A 802 -24.72 6.42 -17.40
C HIS A 802 -23.42 7.22 -17.23
N SER A 803 -23.30 8.38 -17.88
CA SER A 803 -22.15 9.27 -17.70
C SER A 803 -22.07 9.80 -16.26
N ASN A 804 -23.19 10.15 -15.66
CA ASN A 804 -23.26 10.56 -14.25
C ASN A 804 -22.80 9.43 -13.31
N THR A 805 -23.09 8.16 -13.63
CA THR A 805 -22.60 7.01 -12.85
C THR A 805 -21.06 6.93 -12.85
N ILE A 806 -20.44 7.22 -13.99
CA ILE A 806 -18.97 7.22 -14.10
C ILE A 806 -18.37 8.34 -13.27
N LEU A 807 -18.97 9.55 -13.36
CA LEU A 807 -18.54 10.70 -12.57
C LEU A 807 -18.72 10.48 -11.07
N GLU A 808 -19.87 9.92 -10.67
CA GLU A 808 -20.15 9.55 -9.27
C GLU A 808 -19.14 8.54 -8.73
N GLY A 809 -18.70 7.58 -9.54
CA GLY A 809 -17.67 6.61 -9.16
C GLY A 809 -16.24 7.19 -9.16
N ALA A 810 -15.92 8.12 -10.06
CA ALA A 810 -14.58 8.71 -10.21
C ALA A 810 -14.26 9.76 -9.13
N TYR A 811 -15.25 10.57 -8.72
CA TYR A 811 -15.06 11.63 -7.73
C TYR A 811 -14.56 11.09 -6.37
N PRO A 812 -15.19 10.08 -5.75
CA PRO A 812 -14.71 9.52 -4.48
C PRO A 812 -13.35 8.88 -4.60
N LYS A 813 -13.09 8.17 -5.70
CA LYS A 813 -11.78 7.53 -5.90
C LYS A 813 -10.62 8.53 -5.92
N THR A 814 -10.85 9.73 -6.44
CA THR A 814 -9.80 10.75 -6.58
C THR A 814 -9.74 11.71 -5.41
N ILE A 815 -10.86 12.29 -5.00
CA ILE A 815 -10.92 13.39 -4.04
C ILE A 815 -11.07 12.86 -2.61
N ASP A 816 -12.04 11.98 -2.37
CA ASP A 816 -12.30 11.46 -1.02
C ASP A 816 -11.15 10.59 -0.52
N THR A 817 -10.53 9.81 -1.41
CA THR A 817 -9.31 9.04 -1.07
C THR A 817 -8.16 9.96 -0.67
N ALA A 818 -7.98 11.10 -1.36
CA ALA A 818 -6.93 12.05 -1.04
C ALA A 818 -7.21 12.77 0.30
N ILE A 819 -8.45 13.20 0.55
CA ILE A 819 -8.85 13.87 1.80
C ILE A 819 -8.70 12.91 2.99
N SER A 820 -9.18 11.69 2.84
CA SER A 820 -9.13 10.67 3.90
C SER A 820 -7.70 10.24 4.21
N GLY A 821 -6.87 10.10 3.18
CA GLY A 821 -5.44 9.85 3.36
C GLY A 821 -4.74 11.01 4.07
N TYR A 822 -5.16 12.26 3.83
CA TYR A 822 -4.64 13.42 4.55
C TYR A 822 -5.07 13.39 6.03
N ILE A 823 -6.34 13.14 6.32
CA ILE A 823 -6.85 13.03 7.70
C ILE A 823 -6.14 11.90 8.45
N ALA A 824 -6.00 10.72 7.84
CA ALA A 824 -5.28 9.59 8.44
C ALA A 824 -3.83 9.97 8.80
N LYS A 825 -3.15 10.71 7.92
CA LYS A 825 -1.79 11.22 8.16
C LYS A 825 -1.75 12.20 9.33
N GLU A 826 -2.69 13.15 9.42
CA GLU A 826 -2.74 14.12 10.51
C GLU A 826 -3.02 13.43 11.86
N LEU A 827 -3.96 12.47 11.89
CA LEU A 827 -4.24 11.67 13.09
C LEU A 827 -3.03 10.82 13.49
N SER A 828 -2.35 10.20 12.52
CA SER A 828 -1.13 9.43 12.76
C SER A 828 -0.02 10.31 13.36
N ALA A 829 0.18 11.51 12.82
CA ALA A 829 1.17 12.46 13.34
C ALA A 829 0.82 12.96 14.73
N ALA A 830 -0.47 13.21 15.01
CA ALA A 830 -0.93 13.68 16.31
C ALA A 830 -0.80 12.61 17.41
N MET A 831 -1.03 11.34 17.07
CA MET A 831 -1.10 10.22 18.03
C MET A 831 0.16 9.33 18.02
N GLN A 832 1.21 9.70 17.31
CA GLN A 832 2.41 8.86 17.14
C GLN A 832 3.17 8.54 18.43
N THR A 833 2.91 9.28 19.50
CA THR A 833 3.55 9.08 20.82
C THR A 833 2.65 8.37 21.83
N GLU A 834 1.40 8.07 21.47
CA GLU A 834 0.44 7.49 22.39
C GLU A 834 0.75 6.00 22.67
N VAL A 835 1.15 5.72 23.89
CA VAL A 835 1.50 4.38 24.37
C VAL A 835 0.76 4.06 25.66
N LEU A 836 0.58 2.77 25.92
CA LEU A 836 0.03 2.26 27.17
C LEU A 836 1.12 2.19 28.24
N ASP A 837 0.71 2.44 29.46
CA ASP A 837 1.51 2.18 30.66
C ASP A 837 1.55 0.68 31.00
N GLU A 838 2.21 0.28 32.04
CA GLU A 838 2.29 -1.13 32.43
C GLU A 838 0.91 -1.70 32.83
N LYS A 839 0.75 -3.04 32.64
CA LYS A 839 -0.48 -3.74 33.07
C LYS A 839 -0.74 -3.55 34.56
N GLY A 840 -1.98 -3.24 34.91
CA GLY A 840 -2.39 -2.95 36.30
C GLY A 840 -2.21 -1.49 36.71
N SER A 841 -1.66 -0.61 35.85
CA SER A 841 -1.48 0.82 36.14
C SER A 841 -2.81 1.55 36.29
N ASP A 842 -2.91 2.45 37.26
CA ASP A 842 -4.04 3.36 37.46
C ASP A 842 -3.56 4.79 37.69
N CYS A 843 -4.04 5.70 36.86
CA CYS A 843 -3.75 7.13 37.02
C CYS A 843 -4.55 7.84 38.13
N GLY A 844 -5.49 7.13 38.80
CA GLY A 844 -6.33 7.67 39.84
C GLY A 844 -7.41 8.67 39.37
N SER A 845 -7.64 8.82 38.09
CA SER A 845 -8.64 9.76 37.56
C SER A 845 -10.04 9.40 38.07
N LYS A 846 -10.73 10.38 38.67
CA LYS A 846 -12.13 10.26 39.10
C LYS A 846 -13.13 10.61 37.98
N ARG A 847 -12.66 11.17 36.88
CA ARG A 847 -13.50 11.48 35.73
C ARG A 847 -13.83 10.22 34.96
N THR A 848 -15.09 10.06 34.63
CA THR A 848 -15.64 8.88 33.94
C THR A 848 -16.54 9.31 32.78
N LEU A 849 -16.70 8.40 31.84
CA LEU A 849 -17.70 8.50 30.78
C LEU A 849 -18.98 7.80 31.24
N THR A 850 -20.12 8.47 31.13
CA THR A 850 -21.41 7.88 31.41
C THR A 850 -21.90 7.14 30.16
N VAL A 851 -22.03 5.81 30.26
CA VAL A 851 -22.38 4.93 29.13
C VAL A 851 -23.52 4.00 29.52
N THR A 852 -24.48 3.82 28.62
CA THR A 852 -25.50 2.75 28.76
C THR A 852 -25.03 1.54 27.95
N ILE A 853 -24.78 0.42 28.56
CA ILE A 853 -24.30 -0.80 27.91
C ILE A 853 -25.38 -1.35 26.97
N PRO A 854 -25.17 -1.37 25.64
CA PRO A 854 -26.16 -1.84 24.70
C PRO A 854 -26.29 -3.37 24.68
N LYS A 855 -27.30 -3.91 23.99
CA LYS A 855 -27.43 -5.37 23.78
C LYS A 855 -26.27 -5.96 22.99
N LYS A 856 -25.65 -5.18 22.09
CA LYS A 856 -24.40 -5.50 21.40
C LYS A 856 -23.24 -4.85 22.16
N TYR A 857 -22.69 -5.54 23.12
CA TYR A 857 -21.76 -5.00 24.09
C TYR A 857 -20.28 -5.36 23.83
N ASN A 858 -19.95 -5.96 22.70
CA ASN A 858 -18.60 -6.48 22.44
C ASN A 858 -17.50 -5.40 22.60
N GLU A 859 -17.80 -4.14 22.26
CA GLU A 859 -16.86 -3.01 22.33
C GLU A 859 -16.56 -2.55 23.78
N TYR A 860 -17.37 -3.01 24.73
CA TYR A 860 -17.24 -2.65 26.14
C TYR A 860 -16.61 -3.75 26.99
N ILE A 861 -16.35 -4.92 26.41
CA ILE A 861 -15.68 -6.03 27.09
C ILE A 861 -14.26 -5.58 27.44
N TYR A 862 -13.79 -5.99 28.61
CA TYR A 862 -12.49 -5.66 29.23
C TYR A 862 -12.30 -4.18 29.58
N ARG A 863 -13.33 -3.33 29.51
CA ARG A 863 -13.31 -1.96 30.04
C ARG A 863 -13.57 -1.93 31.52
N TYR A 864 -13.08 -0.90 32.21
CA TYR A 864 -13.26 -0.72 33.65
C TYR A 864 -14.37 0.26 33.96
N ILE A 865 -15.30 -0.12 34.80
CA ILE A 865 -16.34 0.75 35.35
C ILE A 865 -16.09 1.02 36.84
N ILE A 866 -16.64 2.12 37.35
CA ILE A 866 -16.63 2.44 38.78
C ILE A 866 -18.02 2.19 39.32
N GLU A 867 -18.14 1.26 40.26
CA GLU A 867 -19.36 0.97 41.01
C GLU A 867 -19.03 0.95 42.50
N ASN A 868 -19.77 1.74 43.29
CA ASN A 868 -19.54 1.89 44.73
C ASN A 868 -18.08 2.19 45.11
N GLY A 869 -17.41 3.00 44.30
CA GLY A 869 -16.02 3.39 44.52
C GLY A 869 -14.98 2.31 44.17
N LYS A 870 -15.41 1.16 43.65
CA LYS A 870 -14.52 0.07 43.20
C LYS A 870 -14.46 -0.01 41.68
N LEU A 871 -13.26 -0.32 41.14
CA LEU A 871 -13.06 -0.63 39.76
C LEU A 871 -13.46 -2.06 39.46
N ILE A 872 -14.32 -2.26 38.46
CA ILE A 872 -14.80 -3.57 37.99
C ILE A 872 -14.45 -3.70 36.54
N CYS A 873 -13.72 -4.75 36.16
CA CYS A 873 -13.48 -5.08 34.75
C CYS A 873 -14.71 -5.80 34.18
N LEU A 874 -15.18 -5.33 33.04
CA LEU A 874 -16.31 -5.92 32.30
C LEU A 874 -15.83 -7.14 31.48
N THR A 875 -15.53 -8.24 32.15
CA THR A 875 -15.25 -9.51 31.46
C THR A 875 -16.49 -10.04 30.75
N PRO A 876 -16.38 -10.98 29.78
CA PRO A 876 -17.53 -11.56 29.08
C PRO A 876 -18.65 -12.05 29.98
N ASP A 877 -18.31 -12.59 31.16
CA ASP A 877 -19.27 -13.09 32.15
C ASP A 877 -19.89 -11.96 32.97
N VAL A 878 -19.12 -10.93 33.30
CA VAL A 878 -19.54 -9.81 34.16
C VAL A 878 -20.41 -8.81 33.38
N ILE A 879 -20.12 -8.52 32.15
CA ILE A 879 -20.78 -7.48 31.34
C ILE A 879 -22.28 -7.76 31.20
N GLN A 880 -22.69 -9.02 31.14
CA GLN A 880 -24.08 -9.43 30.99
C GLN A 880 -25.00 -8.84 32.08
N LYS A 881 -24.46 -8.63 33.28
CA LYS A 881 -25.18 -8.03 34.41
C LYS A 881 -25.49 -6.54 34.22
N TYR A 882 -24.77 -5.90 33.29
CA TYR A 882 -24.83 -4.46 33.05
C TYR A 882 -25.53 -4.09 31.73
N VAL A 883 -25.97 -5.07 30.95
CA VAL A 883 -26.71 -4.81 29.71
C VAL A 883 -27.98 -4.02 29.99
N GLY A 884 -28.18 -2.89 29.29
CA GLY A 884 -29.30 -1.95 29.51
C GLY A 884 -29.11 -1.01 30.72
N LYS A 885 -28.05 -1.15 31.51
CA LYS A 885 -27.76 -0.25 32.65
C LYS A 885 -26.78 0.85 32.22
N THR A 886 -26.97 2.02 32.83
CA THR A 886 -26.04 3.15 32.69
C THR A 886 -24.92 3.03 33.74
N VAL A 887 -23.69 3.05 33.30
CA VAL A 887 -22.49 2.85 34.13
C VAL A 887 -21.51 4.00 33.99
N GLN A 888 -20.63 4.17 34.98
CA GLN A 888 -19.55 5.14 34.97
C GLN A 888 -18.25 4.45 34.52
N MET A 889 -17.84 4.68 33.27
CA MET A 889 -16.72 3.98 32.65
C MET A 889 -15.45 4.82 32.67
N ARG A 890 -14.31 4.20 32.98
CA ARG A 890 -12.99 4.83 32.79
C ARG A 890 -12.69 4.95 31.29
N SER A 891 -12.05 6.06 30.91
CA SER A 891 -11.78 6.36 29.51
C SER A 891 -10.38 6.97 29.32
N PRO A 892 -9.68 6.63 28.21
CA PRO A 892 -8.44 7.29 27.82
C PRO A 892 -8.55 8.82 27.75
N MET A 893 -9.73 9.37 27.39
CA MET A 893 -9.98 10.82 27.33
C MET A 893 -9.77 11.53 28.68
N TYR A 894 -9.90 10.83 29.78
CA TYR A 894 -9.79 11.39 31.11
C TYR A 894 -8.59 10.83 31.88
N CYS A 895 -7.69 10.16 31.19
CA CYS A 895 -6.44 9.68 31.78
C CYS A 895 -5.53 10.88 32.09
N VAL A 896 -5.00 10.93 33.32
CA VAL A 896 -4.08 11.98 33.79
C VAL A 896 -2.63 11.49 33.88
N GLY A 897 -2.36 10.25 33.49
CA GLY A 897 -1.01 9.69 33.39
C GLY A 897 -0.21 10.29 32.25
N LYS A 898 1.12 10.18 32.30
CA LYS A 898 2.01 10.54 31.19
C LYS A 898 1.74 9.65 29.97
N ASN A 899 1.55 8.37 30.22
CA ASN A 899 1.06 7.38 29.26
C ASN A 899 -0.37 7.00 29.63
N ILE A 900 -1.10 6.35 28.74
CA ILE A 900 -2.47 5.93 29.03
C ILE A 900 -2.44 4.69 29.93
N CYS A 901 -2.97 4.82 31.15
CA CYS A 901 -2.96 3.74 32.12
C CYS A 901 -3.92 2.61 31.74
N ASN A 902 -3.66 1.41 32.28
CA ASN A 902 -4.45 0.20 32.02
C ASN A 902 -5.94 0.38 32.40
N MET A 903 -6.23 0.96 33.57
CA MET A 903 -7.61 1.15 34.00
C MET A 903 -8.42 2.09 33.08
N CYS A 904 -7.77 3.03 32.41
CA CYS A 904 -8.43 3.90 31.44
C CYS A 904 -8.52 3.27 30.04
N ALA A 905 -7.51 2.50 29.62
CA ALA A 905 -7.47 1.84 28.34
C ALA A 905 -8.32 0.58 28.27
N GLY A 906 -8.44 -0.18 29.39
CA GLY A 906 -9.00 -1.52 29.42
C GLY A 906 -7.92 -2.59 29.22
N ASP A 907 -8.31 -3.87 29.41
CA ASP A 907 -7.37 -5.00 29.31
C ASP A 907 -7.18 -5.54 27.89
N ASP A 908 -8.04 -5.19 26.95
CA ASP A 908 -8.09 -5.79 25.62
C ASP A 908 -6.74 -5.69 24.89
N PHE A 909 -6.08 -4.53 24.96
CA PHE A 909 -4.76 -4.31 24.37
C PHE A 909 -3.65 -5.16 25.02
N TYR A 910 -3.76 -5.43 26.32
CA TYR A 910 -2.78 -6.25 27.03
C TYR A 910 -2.94 -7.73 26.75
N LEU A 911 -4.16 -8.18 26.42
CA LEU A 911 -4.43 -9.57 26.01
C LEU A 911 -3.77 -9.91 24.68
N ILE A 912 -3.64 -8.93 23.80
CA ILE A 912 -2.94 -9.08 22.50
C ILE A 912 -1.48 -8.61 22.56
N ASN A 913 -0.96 -8.26 23.74
CA ASN A 913 0.41 -7.76 23.95
C ASN A 913 0.76 -6.51 23.12
N LYS A 914 -0.17 -5.56 23.01
CA LYS A 914 0.00 -4.33 22.23
C LYS A 914 0.12 -3.12 23.15
N LYS A 915 1.29 -2.44 23.13
CA LYS A 915 1.53 -1.24 23.95
C LYS A 915 1.31 0.07 23.19
N PHE A 916 1.57 0.10 21.88
CA PHE A 916 1.37 1.28 21.05
C PHE A 916 -0.06 1.33 20.53
N ILE A 917 -0.79 2.38 20.87
CA ILE A 917 -2.20 2.55 20.50
C ILE A 917 -2.46 3.75 19.57
N GLY A 918 -1.43 4.49 19.21
CA GLY A 918 -1.56 5.67 18.34
C GLY A 918 -2.22 5.35 16.98
N LEU A 919 -2.00 4.14 16.46
CA LEU A 919 -2.63 3.70 15.21
C LEU A 919 -4.15 3.44 15.33
N VAL A 920 -4.69 3.25 16.54
CA VAL A 920 -6.15 3.12 16.71
C VAL A 920 -6.86 4.41 16.28
N ALA A 921 -6.26 5.56 16.55
CA ALA A 921 -6.79 6.85 16.13
C ALA A 921 -6.79 7.02 14.59
N THR A 922 -5.76 6.49 13.89
CA THR A 922 -5.71 6.53 12.41
C THR A 922 -6.80 5.71 11.78
N LYS A 923 -7.25 4.65 12.47
CA LYS A 923 -8.33 3.79 12.02
C LYS A 923 -9.66 4.54 11.88
N VAL A 924 -9.90 5.57 12.68
CA VAL A 924 -11.08 6.45 12.53
C VAL A 924 -11.05 7.12 11.14
N GLY A 925 -9.91 7.69 10.73
CA GLY A 925 -9.73 8.27 9.40
C GLY A 925 -9.92 7.22 8.28
N THR A 926 -9.31 6.05 8.42
CA THR A 926 -9.44 4.94 7.46
C THR A 926 -10.86 4.40 7.40
N THR A 927 -11.54 4.29 8.55
CA THR A 927 -12.95 3.87 8.62
C THR A 927 -13.87 4.89 7.95
N CYS A 928 -13.64 6.19 8.16
CA CYS A 928 -14.37 7.26 7.47
C CYS A 928 -14.17 7.17 5.94
N THR A 929 -12.94 6.88 5.49
CA THR A 929 -12.63 6.64 4.06
C THR A 929 -13.42 5.46 3.54
N ASN A 930 -13.31 4.32 4.21
CA ASN A 930 -13.98 3.07 3.81
C ASN A 930 -15.50 3.18 3.85
N LEU A 931 -16.08 3.90 4.82
CA LEU A 931 -17.51 4.17 4.88
C LEU A 931 -17.96 5.05 3.71
N ASN A 932 -17.20 6.07 3.36
CA ASN A 932 -17.49 6.90 2.18
C ASN A 932 -17.36 6.06 0.90
N MET A 933 -16.31 5.27 0.73
CA MET A 933 -16.17 4.36 -0.41
C MET A 933 -17.29 3.31 -0.46
N LYS A 934 -17.68 2.70 0.66
CA LYS A 934 -18.78 1.73 0.71
C LYS A 934 -20.13 2.35 0.42
N LYS A 935 -20.40 3.59 0.83
CA LYS A 935 -21.62 4.31 0.48
C LYS A 935 -21.76 4.50 -1.03
N PHE A 936 -20.66 4.64 -1.74
CA PHE A 936 -20.65 4.77 -3.20
C PHE A 936 -20.77 3.41 -3.93
N HIS A 937 -20.31 2.32 -3.32
CA HIS A 937 -20.47 0.98 -3.88
C HIS A 937 -21.83 0.34 -3.59
N SER A 938 -22.50 0.76 -2.54
CA SER A 938 -23.88 0.35 -2.23
C SER A 938 -24.84 1.41 -2.71
N ASN A 939 -25.39 1.23 -3.91
CA ASN A 939 -26.55 2.02 -4.41
C ASN A 939 -27.86 1.75 -3.61
N LEU A 940 -27.74 1.24 -2.41
CA LEU A 940 -28.86 1.16 -1.48
C LEU A 940 -28.91 2.48 -0.74
N ILE A 941 -29.88 3.30 -1.10
CA ILE A 941 -30.33 4.45 -0.32
C ILE A 941 -30.90 3.90 1.00
N LYS A 942 -30.04 3.51 1.89
CA LYS A 942 -30.35 3.49 3.31
C LYS A 942 -29.97 4.87 3.81
N ILE A 943 -30.95 5.73 3.94
CA ILE A 943 -30.85 6.89 4.82
C ILE A 943 -30.75 6.31 6.24
N GLN A 944 -29.55 5.95 6.64
CA GLN A 944 -29.24 5.83 8.06
C GLN A 944 -28.89 7.25 8.50
N GLN A 945 -29.74 7.85 9.28
CA GLN A 945 -29.33 8.92 10.17
C GLN A 945 -28.18 8.35 11.02
N LEU A 946 -26.96 8.75 10.70
CA LEU A 946 -25.80 8.49 11.53
C LEU A 946 -25.97 9.40 12.74
N ASP A 947 -26.29 8.81 13.87
CA ASP A 947 -26.18 9.52 15.13
C ASP A 947 -24.67 9.69 15.39
N LEU A 948 -24.22 10.94 15.46
CA LEU A 948 -22.84 11.28 15.76
C LEU A 948 -22.39 10.68 17.10
N ASN A 949 -23.31 10.39 17.99
CA ASN A 949 -23.04 9.73 19.25
C ASN A 949 -22.62 8.26 19.08
N ASP A 950 -23.06 7.59 17.98
CA ASP A 950 -22.63 6.21 17.66
C ASP A 950 -21.22 6.13 17.05
N ILE A 951 -20.63 7.27 16.68
CA ILE A 951 -19.29 7.35 16.06
C ILE A 951 -18.24 7.83 17.07
N LEU A 952 -18.64 8.61 18.06
CA LEU A 952 -17.75 9.23 19.05
C LEU A 952 -17.56 8.38 20.32
N LEU A 953 -18.17 7.24 20.38
CA LEU A 953 -17.97 6.21 21.39
C LEU A 953 -17.04 5.12 20.86
#